data_7d9da52c7d9360e18eab716592d5f2f8
#
_entry.id   7d9da52c7d9360e18eab716592d5f2f8
#
_cell.length_a   1.000
_cell.length_b   1.000
_cell.length_c   1.000
_cell.angle_alpha   90.00
_cell.angle_beta   90.00
_cell.angle_gamma   90.00
#
_symmetry.space_group_name_H-M   'P 1'
#
loop_
_entity.id
_entity.type
_entity.pdbx_description
1 polymer ?
#
loop_
_entity_poly.entity_id
_entity_poly.type
_entity_poly.pdbx_seq_one_letter_code
_entity_poly.pdbx_strand_id
1 'polypeptide(L)'
;MNISIIPIPSLAAAALAAAACGAEPAPPFTISEGSDWVRIDYRKDIVPGSALDFSSFAGDAPAGAHGWLRRVGGHFEFEERPGEPVRFYGANLCYSACWPEREEADRLVARLKATGYNSIRLHHHDNGLTLGGAGPADFNAENLDRFDYLVATAIKAGLYVTTDLYVSRRVKWRDIGFDRDGDVPMAVFKALVAFWEPAFRNWEAYATAFLEHVNPYTGRRYADEPGMPLLVMVNEGCYRINWKEIAELPCVREAWDKWVEAKLAEDPMFAGGEDLSDPSLLKWNKEGRFTHTALATFLGEMEERAYARELDAMRGIGAKALFTSLNHLPHHAPAHRARQRFYDYFDDHCYVDHPYWPKQSWNLPAGLKNLNPLLDPEFRLPKHAFHRLWGMPATMSEWNFCGPNAWRGMGGLLTGAMAAGQDWSGVWRFAYMHGRDAFRDGAGEPGFFDVAKDPIAMLAERTVVPLYLRGDFRALPQKISLVLDEKAQRPQSAQMPAFFPEWRAEAVWRAQVGVDFPETPEPGAEAFELTAVMDDPAPPLALPEPPQMRVDLAAGTFAVDTPLTCGGFATNGTICSGALTARIVRGGPTAVAATSLDGRALAESARILVTHLTDAQAEGRIFQDETRKRLLDWGHQPILVRDGEVEISLNIVANVQMLPVASSQFQIGNSDLDIGNNPAEWRVYALGTDGKREGIVESRLDGGCLSFTARIRGPHGACMAYEVVDEQRRGSVDDG
;
A
#
# COMPACT_ATOMS: atom_id res chain seq x y z
N MET A 1 15.61 -21.54 32.44
CA MET A 1 14.28 -22.14 32.51
C MET A 1 13.93 -22.63 31.13
N ASN A 2 13.72 -23.94 30.95
CA ASN A 2 13.39 -24.55 29.65
C ASN A 2 11.95 -24.20 29.29
N ILE A 3 11.76 -23.33 28.32
CA ILE A 3 10.44 -23.11 27.70
C ILE A 3 10.29 -24.16 26.60
N SER A 4 9.49 -25.18 26.88
CA SER A 4 9.08 -26.19 25.92
C SER A 4 8.22 -25.49 24.84
N ILE A 5 8.74 -25.44 23.62
CA ILE A 5 7.98 -25.04 22.43
C ILE A 5 6.97 -26.17 22.17
N ILE A 6 5.70 -25.87 22.38
CA ILE A 6 4.59 -26.77 21.98
C ILE A 6 4.55 -26.74 20.45
N PRO A 7 4.77 -27.88 19.76
CA PRO A 7 4.64 -27.90 18.31
C PRO A 7 3.16 -27.71 17.95
N ILE A 8 2.88 -26.73 17.09
CA ILE A 8 1.57 -26.56 16.45
C ILE A 8 1.32 -27.86 15.65
N PRO A 9 0.23 -28.59 15.92
CA PRO A 9 -0.05 -29.80 15.15
C PRO A 9 -0.22 -29.46 13.67
N SER A 10 0.48 -30.18 12.80
CA SER A 10 0.33 -30.04 11.37
C SER A 10 -1.16 -30.27 10.99
N LEU A 11 -1.67 -29.53 10.02
CA LEU A 11 -3.05 -29.64 9.49
C LEU A 11 -3.43 -31.10 9.14
N ALA A 12 -2.43 -31.97 8.87
CA ALA A 12 -2.63 -33.39 8.69
C ALA A 12 -3.08 -34.09 9.98
N ALA A 13 -2.64 -33.66 11.16
CA ALA A 13 -3.04 -34.23 12.43
C ALA A 13 -4.49 -33.83 12.80
N ALA A 14 -4.91 -32.62 12.44
CA ALA A 14 -6.31 -32.21 12.65
C ALA A 14 -7.27 -32.92 11.69
N ALA A 15 -6.85 -33.18 10.45
CA ALA A 15 -7.64 -33.96 9.48
C ALA A 15 -7.71 -35.44 9.88
N LEU A 16 -6.64 -36.02 10.45
CA LEU A 16 -6.68 -37.40 10.99
C LEU A 16 -7.51 -37.50 12.28
N ALA A 17 -7.52 -36.46 13.13
CA ALA A 17 -8.35 -36.42 14.33
C ALA A 17 -9.85 -36.33 14.01
N ALA A 18 -10.23 -35.57 12.97
CA ALA A 18 -11.61 -35.45 12.48
C ALA A 18 -12.10 -36.78 11.84
N ALA A 19 -11.21 -37.50 11.13
CA ALA A 19 -11.52 -38.79 10.55
C ALA A 19 -11.71 -39.91 11.64
N ALA A 20 -11.12 -39.73 12.83
CA ALA A 20 -11.29 -40.68 13.94
C ALA A 20 -12.61 -40.47 14.72
N CYS A 21 -13.29 -39.33 14.56
CA CYS A 21 -14.54 -39.02 15.27
C CYS A 21 -15.81 -39.27 14.45
N GLY A 22 -15.72 -39.72 13.18
CA GLY A 22 -16.90 -39.98 12.34
C GLY A 22 -17.82 -38.76 12.06
N ALA A 23 -17.37 -37.55 12.34
CA ALA A 23 -18.10 -36.36 11.99
C ALA A 23 -17.97 -36.09 10.48
N GLU A 24 -19.08 -36.03 9.76
CA GLU A 24 -19.08 -35.57 8.39
C GLU A 24 -18.47 -34.14 8.36
N PRO A 25 -17.61 -33.84 7.36
CA PRO A 25 -17.10 -32.47 7.22
C PRO A 25 -18.27 -31.50 7.10
N ALA A 26 -18.20 -30.38 7.84
CA ALA A 26 -19.22 -29.34 7.74
C ALA A 26 -19.44 -28.96 6.26
N PRO A 27 -20.69 -28.71 5.84
CA PRO A 27 -20.96 -28.33 4.47
C PRO A 27 -20.20 -27.04 4.12
N PRO A 28 -19.76 -26.88 2.85
CA PRO A 28 -19.11 -25.66 2.42
C PRO A 28 -20.00 -24.43 2.68
N PHE A 29 -19.39 -23.33 3.07
CA PHE A 29 -20.07 -22.06 3.27
C PHE A 29 -20.15 -21.29 1.95
N THR A 30 -21.38 -21.04 1.48
CA THR A 30 -21.62 -20.34 0.22
C THR A 30 -22.22 -18.97 0.49
N ILE A 31 -21.69 -17.93 -0.18
CA ILE A 31 -22.24 -16.58 -0.16
C ILE A 31 -23.40 -16.50 -1.14
N SER A 32 -24.58 -16.11 -0.64
CA SER A 32 -25.78 -15.96 -1.48
C SER A 32 -26.63 -14.78 -1.02
N GLU A 33 -27.31 -14.15 -1.99
CA GLU A 33 -28.28 -13.09 -1.69
C GLU A 33 -29.35 -13.59 -0.72
N GLY A 34 -29.64 -12.79 0.32
CA GLY A 34 -30.58 -13.16 1.38
C GLY A 34 -30.64 -12.15 2.53
N SER A 35 -30.87 -12.63 3.75
CA SER A 35 -30.95 -11.75 4.94
C SER A 35 -29.63 -11.03 5.21
N ASP A 36 -28.51 -11.70 5.01
CA ASP A 36 -27.18 -11.21 5.39
C ASP A 36 -26.43 -10.52 4.25
N TRP A 37 -26.87 -10.73 3.02
CA TRP A 37 -26.20 -10.22 1.83
C TRP A 37 -27.17 -9.54 0.89
N VAL A 38 -26.79 -8.37 0.37
CA VAL A 38 -27.59 -7.52 -0.50
C VAL A 38 -26.85 -7.27 -1.78
N ARG A 39 -27.53 -7.44 -2.90
CA ARG A 39 -27.00 -7.08 -4.21
C ARG A 39 -26.72 -5.59 -4.29
N ILE A 40 -25.50 -5.22 -4.80
CA ILE A 40 -25.14 -3.83 -5.07
C ILE A 40 -25.04 -3.57 -6.58
N ASP A 41 -25.55 -2.42 -7.01
CA ASP A 41 -25.30 -1.87 -8.33
C ASP A 41 -23.94 -1.17 -8.30
N TYR A 42 -22.87 -1.90 -8.71
CA TYR A 42 -21.51 -1.40 -8.66
C TYR A 42 -21.15 -0.68 -9.96
N ARG A 43 -21.25 0.66 -9.91
CA ARG A 43 -20.83 1.58 -10.96
C ARG A 43 -19.45 2.12 -10.65
N LYS A 44 -18.54 2.10 -11.64
CA LYS A 44 -17.11 2.43 -11.47
C LYS A 44 -16.75 3.84 -11.90
N ASP A 45 -17.53 4.45 -12.82
CA ASP A 45 -17.31 5.83 -13.26
C ASP A 45 -17.91 6.79 -12.26
N ILE A 46 -17.08 7.65 -11.71
CA ILE A 46 -17.52 8.63 -10.71
C ILE A 46 -18.16 9.82 -11.41
N VAL A 47 -19.31 10.24 -10.92
CA VAL A 47 -19.99 11.45 -11.40
C VAL A 47 -19.17 12.69 -11.02
N PRO A 48 -18.76 13.50 -12.00
CA PRO A 48 -17.98 14.71 -11.73
C PRO A 48 -18.70 15.65 -10.75
N GLY A 49 -17.96 16.19 -9.78
CA GLY A 49 -18.49 17.08 -8.73
C GLY A 49 -19.34 16.39 -7.66
N SER A 50 -19.55 15.05 -7.74
CA SER A 50 -20.22 14.31 -6.67
C SER A 50 -19.39 14.25 -5.40
N ALA A 51 -19.98 13.78 -4.30
CA ALA A 51 -19.27 13.59 -3.03
C ALA A 51 -18.17 12.50 -3.09
N LEU A 52 -18.13 11.69 -4.14
CA LEU A 52 -17.09 10.69 -4.38
C LEU A 52 -16.04 11.15 -5.41
N ASP A 53 -16.18 12.34 -5.99
CA ASP A 53 -15.19 12.91 -6.89
C ASP A 53 -14.07 13.60 -6.12
N PHE A 54 -12.93 12.93 -6.05
CA PHE A 54 -11.71 13.41 -5.39
C PHE A 54 -10.65 13.91 -6.39
N SER A 55 -11.06 14.25 -7.60
CA SER A 55 -10.15 14.73 -8.67
C SER A 55 -9.35 15.97 -8.28
N SER A 56 -9.86 16.79 -7.36
CA SER A 56 -9.15 17.96 -6.82
C SER A 56 -7.91 17.62 -5.99
N PHE A 57 -7.78 16.39 -5.51
CA PHE A 57 -6.59 15.92 -4.78
C PHE A 57 -5.51 15.34 -5.70
N ALA A 58 -5.84 15.04 -6.95
CA ALA A 58 -4.83 14.68 -7.95
C ALA A 58 -3.85 15.83 -8.16
N GLY A 59 -2.60 15.50 -8.49
CA GLY A 59 -1.56 16.51 -8.69
C GLY A 59 -1.87 17.53 -9.78
N ASP A 60 -1.09 18.61 -9.79
CA ASP A 60 -1.14 19.65 -10.83
C ASP A 60 -0.87 19.03 -12.21
N ALA A 61 -1.60 19.45 -13.21
CA ALA A 61 -1.44 18.98 -14.58
C ALA A 61 -0.61 19.98 -15.41
N PRO A 62 0.29 19.49 -16.28
CA PRO A 62 0.69 18.08 -16.41
C PRO A 62 1.66 17.62 -15.31
N ALA A 63 1.75 16.32 -15.03
CA ALA A 63 2.79 15.79 -14.19
C ALA A 63 4.18 16.14 -14.77
N GLY A 64 5.14 16.47 -13.89
CA GLY A 64 6.45 16.98 -14.31
C GLY A 64 6.51 18.49 -14.58
N ALA A 65 5.40 19.23 -14.42
CA ALA A 65 5.36 20.69 -14.59
C ALA A 65 6.29 21.44 -13.61
N HIS A 66 6.68 20.80 -12.49
CA HIS A 66 7.56 21.39 -11.48
C HIS A 66 9.00 20.87 -11.55
N GLY A 67 9.40 20.37 -12.70
CA GLY A 67 10.74 19.82 -12.93
C GLY A 67 10.93 18.41 -12.34
N TRP A 68 12.19 18.04 -12.14
CA TRP A 68 12.54 16.72 -11.63
C TRP A 68 12.33 16.59 -10.13
N LEU A 69 12.01 15.38 -9.72
CA LEU A 69 11.96 15.01 -8.32
C LEU A 69 13.37 14.89 -7.75
N ARG A 70 13.58 15.36 -6.54
CA ARG A 70 14.85 15.28 -5.79
C ARG A 70 14.63 14.64 -4.44
N ARG A 71 15.64 13.91 -3.97
CA ARG A 71 15.73 13.46 -2.59
C ARG A 71 16.26 14.61 -1.73
N VAL A 72 15.53 14.97 -0.68
CA VAL A 72 15.95 15.95 0.32
C VAL A 72 15.76 15.34 1.71
N GLY A 73 16.83 14.78 2.27
CA GLY A 73 16.75 13.99 3.50
C GLY A 73 15.75 12.84 3.38
N GLY A 74 14.77 12.80 4.28
CA GLY A 74 13.71 11.79 4.32
C GLY A 74 12.51 12.01 3.39
N HIS A 75 12.56 13.04 2.51
CA HIS A 75 11.44 13.45 1.66
C HIS A 75 11.81 13.57 0.20
N PHE A 76 10.80 13.63 -0.65
CA PHE A 76 10.91 14.11 -2.02
C PHE A 76 10.51 15.59 -2.10
N GLU A 77 11.15 16.34 -3.00
CA GLU A 77 10.79 17.70 -3.39
C GLU A 77 10.94 17.85 -4.90
N PHE A 78 10.13 18.70 -5.53
CA PHE A 78 10.35 19.08 -6.92
C PHE A 78 11.42 20.19 -7.03
N GLU A 79 12.18 20.17 -8.12
CA GLU A 79 13.23 21.19 -8.38
C GLU A 79 12.72 22.62 -8.28
N GLU A 80 11.52 22.88 -8.78
CA GLU A 80 10.91 24.21 -8.84
C GLU A 80 10.07 24.54 -7.60
N ARG A 81 9.96 23.60 -6.64
CA ARG A 81 9.27 23.78 -5.35
C ARG A 81 10.12 23.33 -4.18
N PRO A 82 11.31 23.93 -3.97
CA PRO A 82 12.18 23.57 -2.86
C PRO A 82 11.54 23.91 -1.50
N GLY A 83 11.69 23.01 -0.53
CA GLY A 83 11.09 23.13 0.80
C GLY A 83 9.63 22.67 0.88
N GLU A 84 9.05 22.17 -0.21
CA GLU A 84 7.71 21.61 -0.24
C GLU A 84 7.79 20.08 -0.36
N PRO A 85 7.65 19.30 0.74
CA PRO A 85 7.66 17.84 0.69
C PRO A 85 6.52 17.31 -0.16
N VAL A 86 6.82 16.34 -1.03
CA VAL A 86 5.88 15.71 -1.95
C VAL A 86 5.55 14.30 -1.48
N ARG A 87 4.26 13.95 -1.51
CA ARG A 87 3.77 12.59 -1.27
C ARG A 87 3.04 12.04 -2.49
N PHE A 88 3.25 10.76 -2.77
CA PHE A 88 2.55 10.05 -3.83
C PHE A 88 1.56 9.03 -3.24
N TYR A 89 0.34 9.04 -3.77
CA TYR A 89 -0.63 8.00 -3.53
C TYR A 89 -1.26 7.55 -4.84
N GLY A 90 -1.29 6.24 -5.05
CA GLY A 90 -1.79 5.70 -6.30
C GLY A 90 -2.04 4.20 -6.26
N ALA A 91 -2.05 3.61 -7.44
CA ALA A 91 -2.25 2.17 -7.57
C ALA A 91 -1.44 1.59 -8.75
N ASN A 92 -1.19 0.28 -8.65
CA ASN A 92 -0.56 -0.49 -9.71
C ASN A 92 -1.56 -0.83 -10.82
N LEU A 93 -1.12 -0.71 -12.05
CA LEU A 93 -1.74 -1.33 -13.23
C LEU A 93 -0.82 -2.46 -13.69
N CYS A 94 -1.36 -3.67 -13.85
CA CYS A 94 -0.56 -4.85 -14.12
C CYS A 94 -0.92 -5.51 -15.44
N TYR A 95 0.05 -6.15 -16.10
CA TYR A 95 -0.14 -6.91 -17.34
C TYR A 95 -0.91 -6.11 -18.40
N SER A 96 -2.01 -6.69 -18.94
CA SER A 96 -2.78 -6.06 -20.00
C SER A 96 -3.48 -4.75 -19.60
N ALA A 97 -3.58 -4.43 -18.33
CA ALA A 97 -4.03 -3.12 -17.88
C ALA A 97 -3.04 -1.99 -18.20
N CYS A 98 -1.76 -2.33 -18.54
CA CYS A 98 -0.75 -1.34 -18.93
C CYS A 98 -0.84 -0.92 -20.41
N TRP A 99 -1.61 -1.62 -21.25
CA TRP A 99 -1.81 -1.28 -22.67
C TRP A 99 -3.28 -1.42 -23.09
N PRO A 100 -4.16 -0.59 -22.50
CA PRO A 100 -5.58 -0.55 -22.85
C PRO A 100 -5.79 0.07 -24.25
N GLU A 101 -7.00 -0.07 -24.83
CA GLU A 101 -7.41 0.73 -25.97
C GLU A 101 -7.48 2.23 -25.56
N ARG A 102 -7.43 3.14 -26.55
CA ARG A 102 -7.36 4.58 -26.25
C ARG A 102 -8.55 5.08 -25.44
N GLU A 103 -9.77 4.70 -25.81
CA GLU A 103 -10.96 5.07 -25.04
C GLU A 103 -10.97 4.46 -23.62
N GLU A 104 -10.43 3.23 -23.48
CA GLU A 104 -10.25 2.60 -22.17
C GLU A 104 -9.20 3.35 -21.35
N ALA A 105 -8.10 3.81 -21.96
CA ALA A 105 -7.06 4.60 -21.30
C ALA A 105 -7.61 5.94 -20.78
N ASP A 106 -8.36 6.68 -21.60
CA ASP A 106 -8.96 7.96 -21.22
C ASP A 106 -9.93 7.76 -20.05
N ARG A 107 -10.80 6.74 -20.12
CA ARG A 107 -11.74 6.40 -19.05
C ARG A 107 -11.04 5.95 -17.78
N LEU A 108 -9.97 5.14 -17.91
CA LEU A 108 -9.16 4.69 -16.77
C LEU A 108 -8.51 5.87 -16.04
N VAL A 109 -7.85 6.76 -16.78
CA VAL A 109 -7.18 7.94 -16.21
C VAL A 109 -8.19 8.84 -15.50
N ALA A 110 -9.38 9.04 -16.08
CA ALA A 110 -10.46 9.79 -15.44
C ALA A 110 -10.93 9.13 -14.12
N ARG A 111 -11.08 7.80 -14.07
CA ARG A 111 -11.41 7.05 -12.85
C ARG A 111 -10.33 7.18 -11.77
N LEU A 112 -9.06 7.02 -12.16
CA LEU A 112 -7.93 7.13 -11.23
C LEU A 112 -7.85 8.53 -10.62
N LYS A 113 -8.03 9.57 -11.46
CA LYS A 113 -8.08 10.94 -11.03
C LYS A 113 -9.27 11.21 -10.09
N ALA A 114 -10.47 10.75 -10.44
CA ALA A 114 -11.67 10.88 -9.60
C ALA A 114 -11.55 10.10 -8.27
N THR A 115 -10.68 9.08 -8.20
CA THR A 115 -10.34 8.42 -6.93
C THR A 115 -9.45 9.31 -6.03
N GLY A 116 -8.79 10.31 -6.60
CA GLY A 116 -7.88 11.22 -5.90
C GLY A 116 -6.42 10.76 -5.94
N TYR A 117 -6.07 9.81 -6.81
CA TYR A 117 -4.68 9.43 -7.02
C TYR A 117 -3.91 10.54 -7.73
N ASN A 118 -2.65 10.73 -7.33
CA ASN A 118 -1.69 11.60 -8.01
C ASN A 118 -0.56 10.81 -8.69
N SER A 119 -0.58 9.48 -8.60
CA SER A 119 0.43 8.63 -9.23
C SER A 119 -0.16 7.27 -9.65
N ILE A 120 0.47 6.64 -10.64
CA ILE A 120 0.24 5.25 -11.04
C ILE A 120 1.57 4.50 -11.13
N ARG A 121 1.56 3.21 -10.84
CA ARG A 121 2.70 2.33 -11.10
C ARG A 121 2.32 1.34 -12.20
N LEU A 122 3.09 1.33 -13.29
CA LEU A 122 2.91 0.38 -14.38
C LEU A 122 3.78 -0.85 -14.10
N HIS A 123 3.15 -2.00 -13.89
CA HIS A 123 3.80 -3.20 -13.36
C HIS A 123 3.55 -4.41 -14.26
N HIS A 124 4.51 -5.34 -14.37
CA HIS A 124 4.45 -6.48 -15.30
C HIS A 124 4.28 -6.10 -16.80
N HIS A 125 4.51 -4.83 -17.14
CA HIS A 125 4.42 -4.36 -18.53
C HIS A 125 5.51 -4.98 -19.43
N ASP A 126 6.67 -5.27 -18.86
CA ASP A 126 7.84 -5.83 -19.55
C ASP A 126 7.53 -7.18 -20.25
N ASN A 127 6.62 -7.97 -19.69
CA ASN A 127 6.16 -9.21 -20.29
C ASN A 127 5.40 -8.95 -21.60
N GLY A 128 4.48 -8.01 -21.61
CA GLY A 128 3.66 -7.68 -22.78
C GLY A 128 4.42 -6.88 -23.83
N LEU A 129 5.30 -5.97 -23.41
CA LEU A 129 6.10 -5.17 -24.33
C LEU A 129 7.10 -6.02 -25.14
N THR A 130 7.60 -7.13 -24.60
CA THR A 130 8.51 -8.04 -25.31
C THR A 130 7.81 -9.28 -25.90
N LEU A 131 6.48 -9.32 -25.89
CA LEU A 131 5.72 -10.46 -26.40
C LEU A 131 5.92 -10.65 -27.89
N GLY A 132 6.45 -11.82 -28.27
CA GLY A 132 6.73 -12.18 -29.66
C GLY A 132 8.05 -11.63 -30.21
N GLY A 133 8.80 -10.85 -29.41
CA GLY A 133 10.09 -10.32 -29.80
C GLY A 133 11.21 -11.37 -29.80
N ALA A 134 12.25 -11.12 -30.58
CA ALA A 134 13.41 -11.99 -30.72
C ALA A 134 14.46 -11.76 -29.62
N GLY A 135 14.40 -10.62 -28.92
CA GLY A 135 15.35 -10.24 -27.88
C GLY A 135 14.81 -9.22 -26.89
N PRO A 136 15.63 -8.80 -25.92
CA PRO A 136 15.18 -7.92 -24.83
C PRO A 136 14.75 -6.51 -25.27
N ALA A 137 15.29 -6.03 -26.41
CA ALA A 137 14.99 -4.71 -26.97
C ALA A 137 14.00 -4.75 -28.15
N ASP A 138 13.44 -5.91 -28.47
CA ASP A 138 12.49 -6.09 -29.58
C ASP A 138 11.06 -5.99 -29.05
N PHE A 139 10.53 -4.77 -29.04
CA PHE A 139 9.23 -4.46 -28.47
C PHE A 139 8.08 -4.80 -29.43
N ASN A 140 6.98 -5.31 -28.86
CA ASN A 140 5.71 -5.43 -29.53
C ASN A 140 5.15 -4.04 -29.84
N ALA A 141 5.13 -3.65 -31.11
CA ALA A 141 4.79 -2.29 -31.52
C ALA A 141 3.37 -1.87 -31.13
N GLU A 142 2.38 -2.79 -31.14
CA GLU A 142 0.99 -2.49 -30.78
C GLU A 142 0.85 -2.24 -29.28
N ASN A 143 1.45 -3.11 -28.46
CA ASN A 143 1.42 -2.93 -27.01
C ASN A 143 2.19 -1.69 -26.57
N LEU A 144 3.30 -1.38 -27.24
CA LEU A 144 4.12 -0.19 -26.97
C LEU A 144 3.34 1.10 -27.31
N ASP A 145 2.68 1.19 -28.47
CA ASP A 145 1.86 2.35 -28.83
C ASP A 145 0.75 2.61 -27.81
N ARG A 146 0.06 1.57 -27.35
CA ARG A 146 -0.98 1.67 -26.35
C ARG A 146 -0.42 2.05 -24.97
N PHE A 147 0.73 1.51 -24.60
CA PHE A 147 1.45 1.87 -23.38
C PHE A 147 1.86 3.35 -23.41
N ASP A 148 2.44 3.80 -24.52
CA ASP A 148 2.85 5.20 -24.73
C ASP A 148 1.65 6.15 -24.60
N TYR A 149 0.50 5.78 -25.18
CA TYR A 149 -0.72 6.57 -25.08
C TYR A 149 -1.23 6.67 -23.65
N LEU A 150 -1.25 5.55 -22.90
CA LEU A 150 -1.63 5.55 -21.49
C LEU A 150 -0.73 6.46 -20.65
N VAL A 151 0.60 6.33 -20.82
CA VAL A 151 1.58 7.15 -20.11
C VAL A 151 1.37 8.64 -20.40
N ALA A 152 1.23 9.00 -21.68
CA ALA A 152 1.01 10.40 -22.08
C ALA A 152 -0.30 10.96 -21.51
N THR A 153 -1.39 10.17 -21.55
CA THR A 153 -2.70 10.55 -21.00
C THR A 153 -2.63 10.75 -19.49
N ALA A 154 -1.96 9.84 -18.76
CA ALA A 154 -1.76 9.95 -17.31
C ALA A 154 -0.97 11.23 -16.96
N ILE A 155 0.17 11.46 -17.61
CA ILE A 155 1.01 12.65 -17.41
C ILE A 155 0.21 13.93 -17.69
N LYS A 156 -0.51 13.99 -18.81
CA LYS A 156 -1.35 15.12 -19.17
C LYS A 156 -2.42 15.41 -18.12
N ALA A 157 -2.95 14.38 -17.46
CA ALA A 157 -3.96 14.52 -16.41
C ALA A 157 -3.38 14.88 -15.02
N GLY A 158 -2.06 14.93 -14.85
CA GLY A 158 -1.39 15.22 -13.57
C GLY A 158 -1.02 13.98 -12.76
N LEU A 159 -1.13 12.78 -13.34
CA LEU A 159 -0.71 11.54 -12.69
C LEU A 159 0.77 11.25 -12.99
N TYR A 160 1.59 11.24 -11.96
CA TYR A 160 2.97 10.80 -12.06
C TYR A 160 3.04 9.29 -12.31
N VAL A 161 3.95 8.88 -13.18
CA VAL A 161 4.13 7.47 -13.52
C VAL A 161 5.38 6.93 -12.85
N THR A 162 5.30 5.77 -12.21
CA THR A 162 6.44 4.99 -11.77
C THR A 162 6.40 3.61 -12.40
N THR A 163 7.55 2.96 -12.58
CA THR A 163 7.61 1.64 -13.21
C THR A 163 8.90 0.91 -12.89
N ASP A 164 8.99 -0.32 -13.37
CA ASP A 164 10.12 -1.21 -13.14
C ASP A 164 10.87 -1.49 -14.44
N LEU A 165 12.19 -1.64 -14.36
CA LEU A 165 13.03 -2.01 -15.52
C LEU A 165 13.16 -3.54 -15.67
N TYR A 166 12.69 -4.29 -14.70
CA TYR A 166 12.44 -5.72 -14.81
C TYR A 166 11.46 -6.21 -13.75
N VAL A 167 10.42 -6.90 -14.18
CA VAL A 167 9.47 -7.60 -13.30
C VAL A 167 9.31 -9.07 -13.70
N SER A 168 8.78 -9.33 -14.91
CA SER A 168 8.33 -10.66 -15.32
C SER A 168 8.56 -10.99 -16.79
N ARG A 169 9.36 -10.22 -17.49
CA ARG A 169 9.74 -10.49 -18.87
C ARG A 169 10.32 -11.91 -18.99
N ARG A 170 9.89 -12.64 -20.01
CA ARG A 170 10.40 -13.97 -20.26
C ARG A 170 11.83 -13.90 -20.82
N VAL A 171 12.73 -14.67 -20.25
CA VAL A 171 14.12 -14.82 -20.66
C VAL A 171 14.41 -16.31 -20.78
N LYS A 172 14.96 -16.75 -21.91
CA LYS A 172 15.35 -18.14 -22.07
C LYS A 172 16.74 -18.36 -21.50
N TRP A 173 17.01 -19.57 -21.02
CA TRP A 173 18.34 -19.94 -20.51
C TRP A 173 19.44 -19.71 -21.56
N ARG A 174 19.15 -20.00 -22.85
CA ARG A 174 20.09 -19.79 -23.96
C ARG A 174 20.40 -18.31 -24.21
N ASP A 175 19.45 -17.40 -23.94
CA ASP A 175 19.63 -15.96 -24.13
C ASP A 175 20.67 -15.38 -23.16
N ILE A 176 20.95 -16.08 -22.08
CA ILE A 176 21.94 -15.71 -21.07
C ILE A 176 23.12 -16.71 -20.99
N GLY A 177 23.33 -17.47 -22.04
CA GLY A 177 24.54 -18.29 -22.23
C GLY A 177 24.52 -19.66 -21.53
N PHE A 178 23.41 -20.14 -21.03
CA PHE A 178 23.31 -21.52 -20.54
C PHE A 178 22.85 -22.47 -21.65
N ASP A 179 23.53 -23.62 -21.77
CA ASP A 179 23.09 -24.69 -22.68
C ASP A 179 21.91 -25.47 -22.06
N ARG A 180 20.79 -24.80 -21.96
CA ARG A 180 19.56 -25.32 -21.37
C ARG A 180 18.35 -24.75 -22.10
N ASP A 181 17.37 -25.60 -22.40
CA ASP A 181 16.09 -25.18 -22.97
C ASP A 181 15.12 -24.63 -21.91
N GLY A 182 14.14 -23.86 -22.38
CA GLY A 182 13.07 -23.28 -21.56
C GLY A 182 13.39 -21.90 -21.00
N ASP A 183 12.41 -21.38 -20.28
CA ASP A 183 12.50 -20.06 -19.67
C ASP A 183 13.25 -20.14 -18.31
N VAL A 184 14.02 -19.11 -18.02
CA VAL A 184 14.59 -18.89 -16.69
C VAL A 184 13.43 -18.55 -15.75
N PRO A 185 13.28 -19.21 -14.59
CA PRO A 185 12.30 -18.77 -13.60
C PRO A 185 12.51 -17.29 -13.25
N MET A 186 11.43 -16.52 -13.25
CA MET A 186 11.45 -15.06 -13.04
C MET A 186 12.35 -14.64 -11.88
N ALA A 187 12.17 -15.29 -10.75
CA ALA A 187 12.91 -14.99 -9.54
C ALA A 187 14.40 -15.37 -9.62
N VAL A 188 14.73 -16.39 -10.37
CA VAL A 188 16.13 -16.78 -10.65
C VAL A 188 16.81 -15.73 -11.54
N PHE A 189 16.13 -15.25 -12.58
CA PHE A 189 16.69 -14.20 -13.43
C PHE A 189 16.97 -12.91 -12.67
N LYS A 190 16.04 -12.47 -11.81
CA LYS A 190 16.22 -11.31 -10.93
C LYS A 190 17.53 -11.38 -10.12
N ALA A 191 17.83 -12.54 -9.57
CA ALA A 191 19.09 -12.75 -8.85
C ALA A 191 20.30 -12.83 -9.80
N LEU A 192 20.17 -13.51 -10.94
CA LEU A 192 21.28 -13.67 -11.90
C LEU A 192 21.77 -12.33 -12.50
N VAL A 193 20.95 -11.29 -12.53
CA VAL A 193 21.39 -9.94 -12.93
C VAL A 193 22.61 -9.49 -12.11
N ALA A 194 22.69 -9.85 -10.84
CA ALA A 194 23.82 -9.53 -9.97
C ALA A 194 25.05 -10.43 -10.17
N PHE A 195 24.83 -11.72 -10.48
CA PHE A 195 25.88 -12.73 -10.43
C PHE A 195 26.43 -13.16 -11.81
N TRP A 196 25.71 -12.87 -12.90
CA TRP A 196 26.02 -13.41 -14.22
C TRP A 196 26.02 -12.34 -15.31
N GLU A 197 27.17 -12.09 -15.92
CA GLU A 197 27.35 -11.04 -16.92
C GLU A 197 26.34 -11.09 -18.07
N PRO A 198 26.03 -12.25 -18.71
CA PRO A 198 25.03 -12.28 -19.76
C PRO A 198 23.63 -11.95 -19.30
N ALA A 199 23.25 -12.25 -18.04
CA ALA A 199 21.98 -11.85 -17.48
C ALA A 199 21.90 -10.33 -17.23
N PHE A 200 22.99 -9.74 -16.73
CA PHE A 200 23.09 -8.28 -16.60
C PHE A 200 22.96 -7.60 -17.98
N ARG A 201 23.69 -8.07 -19.02
CA ARG A 201 23.60 -7.50 -20.36
C ARG A 201 22.20 -7.64 -20.97
N ASN A 202 21.52 -8.72 -20.69
CA ASN A 202 20.13 -8.92 -21.12
C ASN A 202 19.17 -7.94 -20.43
N TRP A 203 19.38 -7.68 -19.14
CA TRP A 203 18.63 -6.65 -18.38
C TRP A 203 18.94 -5.25 -18.91
N GLU A 204 20.21 -4.91 -19.03
CA GLU A 204 20.71 -3.61 -19.50
C GLU A 204 20.16 -3.26 -20.90
N ALA A 205 20.15 -4.23 -21.81
CA ALA A 205 19.62 -4.03 -23.17
C ALA A 205 18.12 -3.66 -23.16
N TYR A 206 17.32 -4.33 -22.32
CA TYR A 206 15.91 -3.96 -22.14
C TYR A 206 15.77 -2.58 -21.51
N ALA A 207 16.43 -2.33 -20.39
CA ALA A 207 16.32 -1.09 -19.64
C ALA A 207 16.75 0.12 -20.48
N THR A 208 17.85 0.00 -21.23
CA THR A 208 18.33 1.02 -22.15
C THR A 208 17.34 1.28 -23.26
N ALA A 209 16.89 0.24 -23.96
CA ALA A 209 15.94 0.39 -25.06
C ALA A 209 14.61 1.01 -24.59
N PHE A 210 14.13 0.64 -23.40
CA PHE A 210 12.93 1.21 -22.82
C PHE A 210 13.12 2.69 -22.47
N LEU A 211 14.19 3.07 -21.80
CA LEU A 211 14.41 4.45 -21.38
C LEU A 211 14.81 5.39 -22.52
N GLU A 212 15.47 4.88 -23.55
CA GLU A 212 15.81 5.65 -24.78
C GLU A 212 14.63 5.76 -25.75
N HIS A 213 13.58 4.94 -25.56
CA HIS A 213 12.39 5.03 -26.39
C HIS A 213 11.74 6.43 -26.27
N VAL A 214 11.44 7.01 -27.44
CA VAL A 214 10.75 8.31 -27.54
C VAL A 214 9.24 8.04 -27.61
N ASN A 215 8.51 8.38 -26.56
CA ASN A 215 7.06 8.32 -26.58
C ASN A 215 6.50 9.29 -27.63
N PRO A 216 5.80 8.81 -28.68
CA PRO A 216 5.35 9.67 -29.77
C PRO A 216 4.29 10.69 -29.36
N TYR A 217 3.62 10.51 -28.23
CA TYR A 217 2.56 11.41 -27.72
C TYR A 217 3.12 12.54 -26.84
N THR A 218 4.24 12.32 -26.13
CA THR A 218 4.93 13.36 -25.34
C THR A 218 6.09 13.99 -26.10
N GLY A 219 6.65 13.31 -27.10
CA GLY A 219 7.83 13.72 -27.85
C GLY A 219 9.13 13.61 -27.06
N ARG A 220 9.12 12.93 -25.89
CA ARG A 220 10.27 12.77 -24.99
C ARG A 220 10.69 11.31 -24.86
N ARG A 221 12.01 11.10 -24.65
CA ARG A 221 12.48 9.79 -24.20
C ARG A 221 11.99 9.57 -22.76
N TYR A 222 11.74 8.32 -22.38
CA TYR A 222 11.39 8.02 -20.98
C TYR A 222 12.49 8.42 -20.00
N ALA A 223 13.77 8.35 -20.42
CA ALA A 223 14.91 8.87 -19.64
C ALA A 223 14.84 10.37 -19.34
N ASP A 224 14.12 11.14 -20.17
CA ASP A 224 14.00 12.61 -20.09
C ASP A 224 12.58 13.07 -19.63
N GLU A 225 11.73 12.16 -19.16
CA GLU A 225 10.35 12.44 -18.81
C GLU A 225 10.19 12.74 -17.30
N PRO A 226 10.07 14.02 -16.88
CA PRO A 226 9.93 14.38 -15.46
C PRO A 226 8.60 13.90 -14.85
N GLY A 227 7.59 13.58 -15.67
CA GLY A 227 6.37 12.90 -15.24
C GLY A 227 6.58 11.44 -14.83
N MET A 228 7.78 10.87 -15.07
CA MET A 228 8.20 9.52 -14.65
C MET A 228 9.42 9.60 -13.72
N PRO A 229 9.27 10.16 -12.50
CA PRO A 229 10.42 10.53 -11.67
C PRO A 229 10.99 9.40 -10.82
N LEU A 230 10.31 8.26 -10.67
CA LEU A 230 10.68 7.14 -9.80
C LEU A 230 10.75 5.85 -10.61
N LEU A 231 11.84 5.12 -10.51
CA LEU A 231 12.06 3.85 -11.23
C LEU A 231 12.64 2.78 -10.31
N VAL A 232 12.22 1.53 -10.51
CA VAL A 232 12.76 0.35 -9.84
C VAL A 232 13.61 -0.44 -10.84
N MET A 233 14.87 -0.72 -10.52
CA MET A 233 15.76 -1.45 -11.42
C MET A 233 15.32 -2.90 -11.61
N VAL A 234 15.18 -3.64 -10.49
CA VAL A 234 14.73 -5.03 -10.47
C VAL A 234 13.71 -5.19 -9.33
N ASN A 235 12.45 -5.42 -9.70
CA ASN A 235 11.38 -5.63 -8.73
C ASN A 235 11.56 -6.92 -7.94
N GLU A 236 11.44 -6.87 -6.61
CA GLU A 236 11.52 -8.05 -5.72
C GLU A 236 12.67 -9.01 -6.01
N GLY A 237 13.82 -8.48 -6.37
CA GLY A 237 15.00 -9.25 -6.74
C GLY A 237 15.77 -9.84 -5.55
N CYS A 238 15.17 -9.88 -4.37
CA CYS A 238 15.82 -10.36 -3.16
C CYS A 238 16.46 -11.74 -3.33
N TYR A 239 17.77 -11.81 -3.19
CA TYR A 239 18.55 -13.04 -3.41
C TYR A 239 18.14 -14.18 -2.49
N ARG A 240 17.66 -13.87 -1.27
CA ARG A 240 17.23 -14.87 -0.30
C ARG A 240 16.09 -15.74 -0.80
N ILE A 241 15.06 -15.14 -1.41
CA ILE A 241 13.83 -15.88 -1.77
C ILE A 241 14.16 -17.05 -2.70
N ASN A 242 15.14 -16.85 -3.58
CA ASN A 242 15.52 -17.81 -4.61
C ASN A 242 16.92 -18.37 -4.42
N TRP A 243 17.50 -18.17 -3.24
CA TRP A 243 18.88 -18.60 -2.99
C TRP A 243 19.07 -20.09 -3.21
N LYS A 244 18.10 -20.90 -2.83
CA LYS A 244 18.13 -22.35 -3.00
C LYS A 244 18.30 -22.76 -4.46
N GLU A 245 17.66 -22.03 -5.39
CA GLU A 245 17.70 -22.30 -6.82
C GLU A 245 18.98 -21.78 -7.47
N ILE A 246 19.58 -20.70 -6.95
CA ILE A 246 20.73 -20.06 -7.56
C ILE A 246 22.07 -20.46 -6.93
N ALA A 247 22.10 -20.82 -5.66
CA ALA A 247 23.34 -21.14 -4.92
C ALA A 247 24.20 -22.26 -5.57
N GLU A 248 23.55 -23.18 -6.27
CA GLU A 248 24.22 -24.29 -6.94
C GLU A 248 24.62 -24.00 -8.41
N LEU A 249 24.25 -22.80 -8.94
CA LEU A 249 24.62 -22.42 -10.29
C LEU A 249 26.14 -22.16 -10.37
N PRO A 250 26.82 -22.64 -11.44
CA PRO A 250 28.26 -22.49 -11.57
C PRO A 250 28.73 -21.04 -11.45
N CYS A 251 28.00 -20.08 -12.04
CA CYS A 251 28.34 -18.67 -12.00
C CYS A 251 28.27 -18.06 -10.58
N VAL A 252 27.32 -18.51 -9.74
CA VAL A 252 27.20 -18.04 -8.35
C VAL A 252 28.34 -18.61 -7.50
N ARG A 253 28.69 -19.89 -7.73
CA ARG A 253 29.84 -20.53 -7.09
C ARG A 253 31.15 -19.83 -7.46
N GLU A 254 31.37 -19.58 -8.75
CA GLU A 254 32.55 -18.85 -9.21
C GLU A 254 32.65 -17.45 -8.62
N ALA A 255 31.50 -16.75 -8.48
CA ALA A 255 31.45 -15.45 -7.84
C ALA A 255 31.82 -15.55 -6.34
N TRP A 256 31.34 -16.58 -5.64
CA TRP A 256 31.71 -16.86 -4.25
C TRP A 256 33.20 -17.16 -4.10
N ASP A 257 33.73 -18.08 -4.91
CA ASP A 257 35.13 -18.49 -4.82
C ASP A 257 36.08 -17.29 -5.04
N LYS A 258 35.82 -16.47 -6.06
CA LYS A 258 36.58 -15.23 -6.32
C LYS A 258 36.46 -14.22 -5.16
N TRP A 259 35.27 -14.09 -4.59
CA TRP A 259 35.06 -13.20 -3.46
C TRP A 259 35.83 -13.67 -2.22
N VAL A 260 35.80 -14.96 -1.91
CA VAL A 260 36.58 -15.57 -0.80
C VAL A 260 38.07 -15.36 -1.01
N GLU A 261 38.59 -15.63 -2.22
CA GLU A 261 40.00 -15.39 -2.55
C GLU A 261 40.40 -13.94 -2.29
N ALA A 262 39.58 -12.97 -2.75
CA ALA A 262 39.85 -11.55 -2.52
C ALA A 262 39.82 -11.19 -1.03
N LYS A 263 38.85 -11.69 -0.26
CA LYS A 263 38.75 -11.41 1.17
C LYS A 263 39.91 -11.97 1.98
N LEU A 264 40.34 -13.18 1.67
CA LEU A 264 41.51 -13.80 2.32
C LEU A 264 42.83 -13.13 1.93
N ALA A 265 42.92 -12.53 0.74
CA ALA A 265 44.07 -11.73 0.34
C ALA A 265 44.14 -10.37 1.10
N GLU A 266 42.97 -9.78 1.37
CA GLU A 266 42.86 -8.55 2.18
C GLU A 266 43.13 -8.81 3.68
N ASP A 267 42.48 -9.85 4.22
CA ASP A 267 42.60 -10.25 5.62
C ASP A 267 42.66 -11.79 5.72
N PRO A 268 43.86 -12.37 5.94
CA PRO A 268 44.02 -13.82 6.10
C PRO A 268 43.23 -14.41 7.29
N MET A 269 42.81 -13.57 8.26
CA MET A 269 42.00 -13.98 9.39
C MET A 269 40.51 -13.84 9.18
N PHE A 270 40.06 -13.36 8.00
CA PHE A 270 38.66 -13.15 7.66
C PHE A 270 37.80 -14.41 7.87
N ALA A 271 38.34 -15.57 7.59
CA ALA A 271 37.66 -16.85 7.78
C ALA A 271 37.36 -17.19 9.25
N GLY A 272 38.04 -16.55 10.23
CA GLY A 272 37.83 -16.82 11.66
C GLY A 272 38.09 -18.27 12.07
N GLY A 273 38.87 -19.01 11.26
CA GLY A 273 39.13 -20.45 11.45
C GLY A 273 38.18 -21.38 10.70
N GLU A 274 37.24 -20.88 9.93
CA GLU A 274 36.34 -21.68 9.12
C GLU A 274 36.89 -21.93 7.70
N ASP A 275 36.54 -23.06 7.13
CA ASP A 275 36.88 -23.41 5.74
C ASP A 275 35.86 -22.81 4.79
N LEU A 276 36.14 -21.62 4.26
CA LEU A 276 35.25 -20.91 3.33
C LEU A 276 35.13 -21.61 1.95
N SER A 277 35.92 -22.65 1.68
CA SER A 277 35.77 -23.49 0.48
C SER A 277 34.64 -24.53 0.63
N ASP A 278 34.14 -24.73 1.84
CA ASP A 278 33.04 -25.69 2.08
C ASP A 278 31.74 -25.23 1.39
N PRO A 279 31.24 -25.99 0.40
CA PRO A 279 30.01 -25.65 -0.29
C PRO A 279 28.75 -25.65 0.59
N SER A 280 28.83 -26.23 1.79
CA SER A 280 27.70 -26.22 2.73
C SER A 280 27.40 -24.81 3.27
N LEU A 281 28.37 -23.89 3.24
CA LEU A 281 28.20 -22.51 3.65
C LEU A 281 27.21 -21.74 2.75
N LEU A 282 27.05 -22.14 1.50
CA LEU A 282 26.07 -21.57 0.58
C LEU A 282 24.64 -22.09 0.82
N LYS A 283 24.44 -23.02 1.76
CA LYS A 283 23.13 -23.58 2.04
C LYS A 283 22.40 -22.80 3.11
N TRP A 284 21.10 -22.61 2.92
CA TRP A 284 20.21 -22.19 4.00
C TRP A 284 19.96 -23.32 4.98
N ASN A 285 19.83 -23.01 6.27
CA ASN A 285 19.24 -23.96 7.19
C ASN A 285 17.73 -24.11 6.92
N LYS A 286 17.08 -25.09 7.56
CA LYS A 286 15.64 -25.37 7.39
C LYS A 286 14.74 -24.21 7.82
N GLU A 287 15.27 -23.29 8.63
CA GLU A 287 14.55 -22.13 9.15
C GLU A 287 14.77 -20.89 8.25
N GLY A 288 15.45 -21.04 7.13
CA GLY A 288 15.74 -19.94 6.21
C GLY A 288 16.69 -18.89 6.78
N ARG A 289 17.62 -19.31 7.64
CA ARG A 289 18.63 -18.44 8.27
C ARG A 289 19.96 -18.58 7.55
N PHE A 290 20.73 -17.50 7.51
CA PHE A 290 22.12 -17.57 7.13
C PHE A 290 22.86 -18.47 8.12
N THR A 291 23.54 -19.46 7.59
CA THR A 291 24.33 -20.37 8.41
C THR A 291 25.69 -19.79 8.76
N HIS A 292 26.08 -18.70 8.06
CA HIS A 292 27.44 -18.16 8.16
C HIS A 292 27.55 -16.65 7.89
N THR A 293 28.48 -15.97 8.58
CA THR A 293 28.83 -14.55 8.43
C THR A 293 29.21 -14.21 7.00
N ALA A 294 30.10 -15.00 6.44
CA ALA A 294 30.63 -14.73 5.12
C ALA A 294 29.52 -14.70 4.04
N LEU A 295 28.50 -15.58 4.12
CA LEU A 295 27.40 -15.58 3.16
C LEU A 295 26.58 -14.28 3.22
N ALA A 296 26.26 -13.79 4.41
CA ALA A 296 25.52 -12.55 4.56
C ALA A 296 26.32 -11.35 4.02
N THR A 297 27.61 -11.28 4.34
CA THR A 297 28.53 -10.26 3.82
C THR A 297 28.64 -10.33 2.31
N PHE A 298 28.85 -11.53 1.75
CA PHE A 298 28.90 -11.74 0.33
C PHE A 298 27.63 -11.23 -0.39
N LEU A 299 26.45 -11.60 0.09
CA LEU A 299 25.20 -11.16 -0.53
C LEU A 299 24.99 -9.65 -0.42
N GLY A 300 25.37 -9.02 0.69
CA GLY A 300 25.34 -7.56 0.84
C GLY A 300 26.27 -6.85 -0.13
N GLU A 301 27.52 -7.32 -0.28
CA GLU A 301 28.47 -6.74 -1.23
C GLU A 301 28.07 -7.01 -2.69
N MET A 302 27.45 -8.14 -2.98
CA MET A 302 26.91 -8.41 -4.31
C MET A 302 25.74 -7.50 -4.65
N GLU A 303 24.85 -7.21 -3.69
CA GLU A 303 23.78 -6.22 -3.87
C GLU A 303 24.37 -4.82 -4.15
N GLU A 304 25.35 -4.41 -3.39
CA GLU A 304 26.05 -3.13 -3.57
C GLU A 304 26.67 -3.00 -4.98
N ARG A 305 27.42 -4.01 -5.40
CA ARG A 305 28.05 -4.03 -6.73
C ARG A 305 27.04 -4.05 -7.86
N ALA A 306 25.98 -4.86 -7.71
CA ALA A 306 24.92 -4.96 -8.71
C ALA A 306 24.22 -3.63 -8.89
N TYR A 307 23.79 -2.99 -7.80
CA TYR A 307 23.10 -1.72 -7.87
C TYR A 307 23.98 -0.59 -8.42
N ALA A 308 25.22 -0.48 -7.96
CA ALA A 308 26.15 0.52 -8.50
C ALA A 308 26.29 0.39 -10.02
N ARG A 309 26.42 -0.84 -10.52
CA ARG A 309 26.54 -1.14 -11.95
C ARG A 309 25.25 -0.87 -12.73
N GLU A 310 24.10 -1.22 -12.17
CA GLU A 310 22.78 -0.91 -12.74
C GLU A 310 22.60 0.61 -12.84
N LEU A 311 22.94 1.34 -11.77
CA LEU A 311 22.84 2.79 -11.73
C LEU A 311 23.77 3.45 -12.76
N ASP A 312 25.02 2.99 -12.85
CA ASP A 312 25.99 3.51 -13.83
C ASP A 312 25.49 3.34 -15.26
N ALA A 313 24.89 2.19 -15.58
CA ALA A 313 24.30 1.95 -16.89
C ALA A 313 23.16 2.93 -17.18
N MET A 314 22.25 3.15 -16.23
CA MET A 314 21.12 4.08 -16.40
C MET A 314 21.57 5.54 -16.45
N ARG A 315 22.53 5.94 -15.61
CA ARG A 315 23.12 7.30 -15.67
C ARG A 315 23.93 7.52 -16.94
N GLY A 316 24.56 6.47 -17.47
CA GLY A 316 25.30 6.51 -18.75
C GLY A 316 24.45 6.90 -19.95
N ILE A 317 23.17 6.55 -19.97
CA ILE A 317 22.20 6.99 -21.01
C ILE A 317 21.53 8.33 -20.68
N GLY A 318 21.91 8.97 -19.57
CA GLY A 318 21.40 10.27 -19.16
C GLY A 318 20.08 10.24 -18.40
N ALA A 319 19.64 9.08 -17.89
CA ALA A 319 18.40 8.98 -17.12
C ALA A 319 18.49 9.78 -15.82
N LYS A 320 17.49 10.64 -15.57
CA LYS A 320 17.46 11.60 -14.44
C LYS A 320 16.53 11.19 -13.30
N ALA A 321 15.67 10.19 -13.51
CA ALA A 321 14.77 9.68 -12.46
C ALA A 321 15.56 9.23 -11.21
N LEU A 322 14.89 9.18 -10.07
CA LEU A 322 15.40 8.56 -8.86
C LEU A 322 15.20 7.04 -8.95
N PHE A 323 16.19 6.29 -8.48
CA PHE A 323 16.23 4.84 -8.61
C PHE A 323 16.25 4.13 -7.26
N THR A 324 15.58 2.99 -7.22
CA THR A 324 15.69 1.96 -6.18
C THR A 324 15.77 0.58 -6.84
N SER A 325 16.00 -0.47 -6.07
CA SER A 325 16.01 -1.85 -6.55
C SER A 325 15.64 -2.82 -5.42
N LEU A 326 15.40 -4.08 -5.75
CA LEU A 326 15.19 -5.17 -4.78
C LEU A 326 14.20 -4.80 -3.67
N ASN A 327 13.11 -4.16 -4.03
CA ASN A 327 12.13 -3.49 -3.19
C ASN A 327 11.20 -4.46 -2.41
N HIS A 328 11.78 -5.46 -1.79
CA HIS A 328 11.05 -6.39 -0.94
C HIS A 328 11.94 -6.88 0.19
N LEU A 329 11.42 -6.83 1.41
CA LEU A 329 12.02 -7.33 2.66
C LEU A 329 13.55 -7.31 2.68
N PRO A 330 14.19 -6.26 3.20
CA PRO A 330 15.62 -6.34 3.48
C PRO A 330 15.85 -7.43 4.52
N HIS A 331 16.69 -8.41 4.20
CA HIS A 331 16.79 -9.61 5.02
C HIS A 331 17.95 -9.63 6.00
N HIS A 332 18.86 -8.66 5.89
CA HIS A 332 20.04 -8.57 6.75
C HIS A 332 20.64 -7.15 6.74
N ALA A 333 21.36 -6.79 7.81
CA ALA A 333 21.93 -5.46 7.96
C ALA A 333 22.88 -5.04 6.80
N PRO A 334 23.75 -5.91 6.25
CA PRO A 334 24.54 -5.55 5.06
C PRO A 334 23.73 -5.09 3.87
N ALA A 335 22.57 -5.70 3.57
CA ALA A 335 21.69 -5.24 2.49
C ALA A 335 21.10 -3.85 2.79
N HIS A 336 20.72 -3.57 4.04
CA HIS A 336 20.27 -2.23 4.44
C HIS A 336 21.38 -1.20 4.22
N ARG A 337 22.62 -1.54 4.51
CA ARG A 337 23.77 -0.65 4.30
C ARG A 337 24.00 -0.36 2.81
N ALA A 338 23.90 -1.38 1.97
CA ALA A 338 23.98 -1.20 0.52
C ALA A 338 22.90 -0.23 0.01
N ARG A 339 21.67 -0.43 0.46
CA ARG A 339 20.53 0.44 0.11
C ARG A 339 20.73 1.88 0.61
N GLN A 340 21.17 2.07 1.85
CA GLN A 340 21.46 3.40 2.39
C GLN A 340 22.48 4.17 1.56
N ARG A 341 23.51 3.48 1.07
CA ARG A 341 24.61 4.12 0.31
C ARG A 341 24.26 4.45 -1.12
N PHE A 342 23.49 3.60 -1.79
CA PHE A 342 23.37 3.63 -3.25
C PHE A 342 21.97 3.94 -3.75
N TYR A 343 20.90 3.63 -2.99
CA TYR A 343 19.54 3.88 -3.44
C TYR A 343 19.16 5.35 -3.21
N ASP A 344 18.38 5.90 -4.14
CA ASP A 344 17.84 7.26 -3.99
C ASP A 344 16.68 7.28 -2.98
N TYR A 345 15.93 6.18 -2.86
CA TYR A 345 14.84 6.04 -1.91
C TYR A 345 14.68 4.58 -1.47
N PHE A 346 14.16 4.41 -0.26
CA PHE A 346 13.80 3.10 0.29
C PHE A 346 12.41 2.72 -0.19
N ASP A 347 12.23 1.48 -0.65
CA ASP A 347 10.94 0.92 -1.07
C ASP A 347 10.74 -0.47 -0.48
N ASP A 348 9.47 -0.80 -0.13
CA ASP A 348 9.12 -2.12 0.40
C ASP A 348 7.70 -2.51 -0.06
N HIS A 349 7.34 -3.79 0.16
CA HIS A 349 6.04 -4.35 -0.18
C HIS A 349 5.40 -4.98 1.05
N CYS A 350 4.14 -4.66 1.33
CA CYS A 350 3.41 -5.20 2.46
C CYS A 350 1.96 -5.52 2.11
N TYR A 351 1.54 -6.73 2.42
CA TYR A 351 0.17 -7.17 2.24
C TYR A 351 -0.44 -7.62 3.56
N VAL A 352 -1.66 -7.20 3.83
CA VAL A 352 -2.49 -7.72 4.90
C VAL A 352 -3.26 -8.92 4.36
N ASP A 353 -3.03 -10.08 4.96
CA ASP A 353 -3.65 -11.36 4.58
C ASP A 353 -3.35 -11.79 3.13
N HIS A 354 -2.06 -11.73 2.73
CA HIS A 354 -1.64 -12.26 1.43
C HIS A 354 -2.06 -13.73 1.31
N PRO A 355 -2.75 -14.13 0.22
CA PRO A 355 -3.19 -15.50 0.03
C PRO A 355 -2.00 -16.46 -0.11
N TYR A 356 -2.23 -17.74 0.24
CA TYR A 356 -1.28 -18.82 0.02
C TYR A 356 -1.96 -20.00 -0.68
N TRP A 357 -1.18 -20.81 -1.39
CA TRP A 357 -1.70 -21.89 -2.21
C TRP A 357 -1.15 -23.24 -1.73
N PRO A 358 -2.00 -24.09 -1.13
CA PRO A 358 -1.54 -25.39 -0.58
C PRO A 358 -1.14 -26.40 -1.64
N LYS A 359 -1.60 -26.26 -2.89
CA LYS A 359 -1.33 -27.21 -3.98
C LYS A 359 -0.48 -26.60 -5.09
N GLN A 360 -1.03 -25.65 -5.82
CA GLN A 360 -0.38 -25.00 -6.95
C GLN A 360 -0.58 -23.50 -6.86
N SER A 361 0.51 -22.74 -6.93
CA SER A 361 0.46 -21.28 -6.88
C SER A 361 -0.54 -20.70 -7.87
N TRP A 362 -1.30 -19.71 -7.41
CA TRP A 362 -2.32 -18.97 -8.17
C TRP A 362 -3.56 -19.78 -8.60
N ASN A 363 -3.70 -21.03 -8.11
CA ASN A 363 -4.87 -21.85 -8.35
C ASN A 363 -5.65 -22.14 -7.06
N LEU A 364 -6.97 -22.26 -7.18
CA LEU A 364 -7.80 -22.70 -6.06
C LEU A 364 -7.55 -24.18 -5.73
N PRO A 365 -7.69 -24.58 -4.48
CA PRO A 365 -8.07 -23.78 -3.33
C PRO A 365 -6.94 -22.89 -2.84
N ALA A 366 -7.31 -21.68 -2.37
CA ALA A 366 -6.38 -20.73 -1.75
C ALA A 366 -6.67 -20.61 -0.25
N GLY A 367 -5.62 -20.39 0.53
CA GLY A 367 -5.71 -20.13 1.96
C GLY A 367 -5.62 -18.65 2.29
N LEU A 368 -6.28 -18.25 3.37
CA LEU A 368 -6.31 -16.91 3.95
C LEU A 368 -6.26 -17.05 5.47
N LYS A 369 -5.74 -16.04 6.17
CA LYS A 369 -5.88 -15.99 7.62
C LYS A 369 -7.29 -15.59 8.03
N ASN A 370 -7.87 -14.63 7.30
CA ASN A 370 -9.17 -14.02 7.54
C ASN A 370 -9.37 -13.63 9.02
N LEU A 371 -8.36 -12.98 9.59
CA LEU A 371 -8.34 -12.49 10.96
C LEU A 371 -8.39 -10.96 10.97
N ASN A 372 -8.84 -10.39 12.10
CA ASN A 372 -8.64 -8.98 12.35
C ASN A 372 -7.13 -8.68 12.42
N PRO A 373 -6.59 -7.83 11.53
CA PRO A 373 -5.15 -7.57 11.49
C PRO A 373 -4.57 -7.05 12.81
N LEU A 374 -5.34 -6.26 13.58
CA LEU A 374 -4.89 -5.73 14.86
C LEU A 374 -4.77 -6.81 15.95
N LEU A 375 -5.46 -7.94 15.79
CA LEU A 375 -5.39 -9.11 16.68
C LEU A 375 -4.42 -10.19 16.16
N ASP A 376 -3.89 -10.05 14.94
CA ASP A 376 -2.96 -11.01 14.36
C ASP A 376 -1.54 -10.77 14.91
N PRO A 377 -0.96 -11.68 15.71
CA PRO A 377 0.40 -11.53 16.24
C PRO A 377 1.47 -11.50 15.14
N GLU A 378 1.12 -12.00 13.95
CA GLU A 378 1.98 -11.94 12.77
C GLU A 378 1.65 -10.76 11.84
N PHE A 379 0.89 -9.78 12.31
CA PHE A 379 0.59 -8.58 11.54
C PHE A 379 1.88 -7.91 11.07
N ARG A 380 2.07 -7.86 9.75
CA ARG A 380 3.36 -7.48 9.17
C ARG A 380 3.59 -5.98 9.15
N LEU A 381 2.56 -5.17 9.14
CA LEU A 381 2.68 -3.71 9.00
C LEU A 381 3.67 -3.07 9.98
N PRO A 382 3.65 -3.38 11.29
CA PRO A 382 4.65 -2.86 12.21
C PRO A 382 6.09 -3.20 11.83
N LYS A 383 6.32 -4.42 11.31
CA LYS A 383 7.65 -4.84 10.85
C LYS A 383 8.12 -4.01 9.66
N HIS A 384 7.25 -3.84 8.66
CA HIS A 384 7.57 -3.06 7.46
C HIS A 384 7.84 -1.59 7.78
N ALA A 385 7.12 -0.99 8.74
CA ALA A 385 7.41 0.35 9.19
C ALA A 385 8.85 0.48 9.74
N PHE A 386 9.32 -0.51 10.49
CA PHE A 386 10.70 -0.54 10.99
C PHE A 386 11.75 -0.88 9.92
N HIS A 387 11.38 -1.38 8.75
CA HIS A 387 12.35 -1.56 7.67
C HIS A 387 12.82 -0.26 7.04
N ARG A 388 12.08 0.83 7.22
CA ARG A 388 12.45 2.15 6.74
C ARG A 388 13.88 2.52 7.16
N LEU A 389 14.65 3.00 6.19
CA LEU A 389 15.96 3.62 6.44
C LEU A 389 15.75 5.11 6.69
N TRP A 390 16.27 5.61 7.83
CA TRP A 390 16.27 7.04 8.11
C TRP A 390 17.14 7.82 7.12
N GLY A 391 16.85 9.11 6.95
CA GLY A 391 17.58 9.98 6.05
C GLY A 391 17.33 9.76 4.55
N MET A 392 16.34 8.93 4.18
CA MET A 392 15.89 8.77 2.80
C MET A 392 14.36 8.67 2.71
N PRO A 393 13.76 9.10 1.58
CA PRO A 393 12.34 8.93 1.35
C PRO A 393 11.94 7.45 1.45
N ALA A 394 10.85 7.16 2.14
CA ALA A 394 10.34 5.81 2.27
C ALA A 394 9.05 5.64 1.46
N THR A 395 8.99 4.60 0.65
CA THR A 395 7.83 4.25 -0.17
C THR A 395 7.36 2.83 0.10
N MET A 396 6.11 2.57 -0.24
CA MET A 396 5.48 1.27 -0.19
C MET A 396 4.80 1.07 -1.56
N SER A 397 5.57 0.58 -2.54
CA SER A 397 5.09 0.51 -3.93
C SER A 397 4.10 -0.63 -4.18
N GLU A 398 3.97 -1.57 -3.24
CA GLU A 398 2.91 -2.58 -3.24
C GLU A 398 2.29 -2.71 -1.85
N TRP A 399 1.03 -2.30 -1.76
CA TRP A 399 0.26 -2.32 -0.52
C TRP A 399 -1.17 -2.75 -0.77
N ASN A 400 -1.68 -3.75 -0.02
CA ASN A 400 -3.09 -4.08 -0.06
C ASN A 400 -3.60 -4.79 1.20
N PHE A 401 -4.91 -4.63 1.43
CA PHE A 401 -5.73 -5.54 2.22
C PHE A 401 -6.35 -6.54 1.25
N CYS A 402 -5.81 -7.76 1.21
CA CYS A 402 -6.17 -8.74 0.19
C CYS A 402 -7.61 -9.23 0.33
N GLY A 403 -8.33 -9.33 -0.81
CA GLY A 403 -9.61 -10.02 -0.85
C GLY A 403 -9.44 -11.55 -0.74
N PRO A 404 -10.48 -12.28 -0.43
CA PRO A 404 -11.81 -11.88 0.03
C PRO A 404 -11.93 -11.74 1.56
N ASN A 405 -10.88 -11.28 2.24
CA ASN A 405 -10.82 -11.05 3.68
C ASN A 405 -11.97 -10.14 4.15
N ALA A 406 -12.65 -10.53 5.25
CA ALA A 406 -13.80 -9.80 5.79
C ALA A 406 -13.44 -8.43 6.43
N TRP A 407 -12.15 -8.16 6.66
CA TRP A 407 -11.64 -7.03 7.41
C TRP A 407 -11.15 -5.87 6.51
N ARG A 408 -11.37 -5.97 5.18
CA ARG A 408 -10.89 -4.99 4.18
C ARG A 408 -11.42 -3.58 4.40
N GLY A 409 -12.62 -3.44 4.98
CA GLY A 409 -13.24 -2.14 5.25
C GLY A 409 -12.41 -1.22 6.15
N MET A 410 -11.57 -1.77 7.05
CA MET A 410 -10.65 -0.99 7.88
C MET A 410 -9.47 -0.43 7.10
N GLY A 411 -9.18 -1.00 5.93
CA GLY A 411 -7.96 -0.75 5.18
C GLY A 411 -7.73 0.71 4.81
N GLY A 412 -8.79 1.46 4.52
CA GLY A 412 -8.67 2.88 4.16
C GLY A 412 -8.17 3.75 5.30
N LEU A 413 -8.88 3.74 6.42
CA LEU A 413 -8.50 4.52 7.62
C LEU A 413 -7.12 4.13 8.14
N LEU A 414 -6.85 2.82 8.20
CA LEU A 414 -5.59 2.31 8.73
C LEU A 414 -4.40 2.65 7.82
N THR A 415 -4.56 2.53 6.50
CA THR A 415 -3.52 2.90 5.53
C THR A 415 -3.24 4.40 5.58
N GLY A 416 -4.30 5.24 5.55
CA GLY A 416 -4.16 6.69 5.57
C GLY A 416 -3.46 7.20 6.83
N ALA A 417 -3.88 6.72 8.01
CA ALA A 417 -3.27 7.08 9.29
C ALA A 417 -1.83 6.57 9.43
N MET A 418 -1.54 5.34 8.97
CA MET A 418 -0.19 4.77 9.03
C MET A 418 0.76 5.53 8.09
N ALA A 419 0.40 5.69 6.83
CA ALA A 419 1.25 6.35 5.85
C ALA A 419 1.56 7.81 6.25
N ALA A 420 0.54 8.54 6.72
CA ALA A 420 0.71 9.91 7.20
C ALA A 420 1.48 9.96 8.53
N GLY A 421 1.14 9.12 9.49
CA GLY A 421 1.77 9.07 10.81
C GLY A 421 3.24 8.69 10.74
N GLN A 422 3.59 7.75 9.88
CA GLN A 422 4.97 7.34 9.61
C GLN A 422 5.70 8.27 8.63
N ASP A 423 5.02 9.29 8.08
CA ASP A 423 5.60 10.25 7.14
C ASP A 423 6.24 9.58 5.91
N TRP A 424 5.57 8.58 5.36
CA TRP A 424 6.01 7.95 4.12
C TRP A 424 5.85 8.89 2.93
N SER A 425 6.74 8.75 1.94
CA SER A 425 6.76 9.60 0.75
C SER A 425 5.93 9.06 -0.42
N GLY A 426 5.53 7.79 -0.38
CA GLY A 426 4.69 7.20 -1.41
C GLY A 426 4.06 5.87 -1.01
N VAL A 427 2.81 5.64 -1.45
CA VAL A 427 2.10 4.36 -1.26
C VAL A 427 1.30 4.04 -2.51
N TRP A 428 1.42 2.82 -3.03
CA TRP A 428 0.66 2.35 -4.18
C TRP A 428 -0.09 1.06 -3.85
N ARG A 429 -1.40 1.09 -4.08
CA ARG A 429 -2.25 -0.11 -3.94
C ARG A 429 -1.86 -1.16 -4.96
N PHE A 430 -1.70 -2.39 -4.55
CA PHE A 430 -1.49 -3.51 -5.46
C PHE A 430 -2.72 -4.42 -5.49
N ALA A 431 -3.51 -4.35 -6.55
CA ALA A 431 -3.39 -3.47 -7.70
C ALA A 431 -4.74 -2.80 -7.98
N TYR A 432 -4.75 -1.74 -8.77
CA TYR A 432 -6.03 -1.25 -9.30
C TYR A 432 -6.69 -2.33 -10.15
N MET A 433 -5.94 -2.90 -11.10
CA MET A 433 -6.37 -4.03 -11.92
C MET A 433 -5.20 -4.78 -12.56
N HIS A 434 -5.39 -6.09 -12.83
CA HIS A 434 -4.42 -6.94 -13.54
C HIS A 434 -4.75 -7.14 -15.02
N GLY A 435 -5.95 -6.87 -15.47
CA GLY A 435 -6.37 -7.09 -16.83
C GLY A 435 -7.43 -6.12 -17.32
N ARG A 436 -7.55 -6.01 -18.64
CA ARG A 436 -8.52 -5.14 -19.31
C ARG A 436 -9.98 -5.48 -19.04
N ASP A 437 -10.28 -6.68 -18.58
CA ASP A 437 -11.64 -7.09 -18.19
C ASP A 437 -12.23 -6.21 -17.09
N ALA A 438 -11.38 -5.66 -16.19
CA ALA A 438 -11.81 -4.78 -15.11
C ALA A 438 -12.31 -3.40 -15.56
N PHE A 439 -12.11 -2.99 -16.83
CA PHE A 439 -12.66 -1.75 -17.38
C PHE A 439 -14.17 -1.75 -17.46
N ARG A 440 -14.78 -2.90 -17.68
CA ARG A 440 -16.22 -3.03 -17.89
C ARG A 440 -16.96 -2.95 -16.56
N ASP A 441 -18.10 -2.26 -16.59
CA ASP A 441 -19.01 -2.31 -15.47
C ASP A 441 -19.63 -3.71 -15.36
N GLY A 442 -19.79 -4.19 -14.13
CA GLY A 442 -20.27 -5.53 -13.88
C GLY A 442 -19.29 -6.66 -14.25
N ALA A 443 -18.06 -6.33 -14.72
CA ALA A 443 -17.07 -7.34 -15.05
C ALA A 443 -16.22 -7.72 -13.84
N GLY A 444 -16.08 -9.01 -13.63
CA GLY A 444 -15.24 -9.62 -12.62
C GLY A 444 -15.81 -9.56 -11.20
N GLU A 445 -15.43 -10.52 -10.42
CA GLU A 445 -15.68 -10.63 -8.98
C GLU A 445 -14.51 -10.04 -8.19
N PRO A 446 -14.72 -9.58 -6.94
CA PRO A 446 -13.63 -9.20 -6.06
C PRO A 446 -12.62 -10.35 -5.91
N GLY A 447 -11.40 -10.12 -6.41
CA GLY A 447 -10.29 -11.07 -6.36
C GLY A 447 -9.40 -10.87 -5.13
N PHE A 448 -8.17 -11.38 -5.20
CA PHE A 448 -7.20 -11.17 -4.12
C PHE A 448 -6.71 -9.73 -4.07
N PHE A 449 -6.46 -9.10 -5.21
CA PHE A 449 -5.73 -7.84 -5.27
C PHE A 449 -6.47 -6.71 -5.98
N ASP A 450 -7.34 -6.99 -6.95
CA ASP A 450 -7.95 -5.97 -7.81
C ASP A 450 -8.96 -5.10 -7.07
N VAL A 451 -8.53 -3.88 -6.67
CA VAL A 451 -9.41 -2.95 -5.95
C VAL A 451 -10.52 -2.40 -6.83
N ALA A 452 -10.31 -2.26 -8.15
CA ALA A 452 -11.33 -1.81 -9.10
C ALA A 452 -12.54 -2.77 -9.22
N LYS A 453 -12.41 -3.99 -8.73
CA LYS A 453 -13.49 -4.99 -8.70
C LYS A 453 -14.16 -5.08 -7.32
N ASP A 454 -13.68 -4.33 -6.33
CA ASP A 454 -14.12 -4.41 -4.93
C ASP A 454 -14.68 -3.06 -4.47
N PRO A 455 -16.00 -2.93 -4.31
CA PRO A 455 -16.62 -1.68 -3.89
C PRO A 455 -16.21 -1.25 -2.47
N ILE A 456 -15.87 -2.19 -1.57
CA ILE A 456 -15.35 -1.88 -0.23
C ILE A 456 -13.99 -1.21 -0.35
N ALA A 457 -13.07 -1.80 -1.13
CA ALA A 457 -11.73 -1.25 -1.32
C ALA A 457 -11.80 0.14 -1.98
N MET A 458 -12.63 0.31 -3.02
CA MET A 458 -12.76 1.59 -3.72
C MET A 458 -13.37 2.71 -2.87
N LEU A 459 -14.34 2.40 -2.00
CA LEU A 459 -14.87 3.40 -1.07
C LEU A 459 -13.90 3.68 0.08
N ALA A 460 -13.09 2.72 0.50
CA ALA A 460 -12.05 2.91 1.51
C ALA A 460 -10.99 3.93 1.05
N GLU A 461 -10.72 4.07 -0.27
CA GLU A 461 -9.82 5.10 -0.82
C GLU A 461 -10.25 6.52 -0.43
N ARG A 462 -11.55 6.76 -0.20
CA ARG A 462 -12.10 8.07 0.20
C ARG A 462 -11.70 8.50 1.62
N THR A 463 -10.98 7.65 2.36
CA THR A 463 -10.37 8.01 3.64
C THR A 463 -8.84 8.08 3.56
N VAL A 464 -8.21 7.32 2.68
CA VAL A 464 -6.74 7.38 2.49
C VAL A 464 -6.32 8.73 1.93
N VAL A 465 -6.97 9.18 0.85
CA VAL A 465 -6.62 10.43 0.16
C VAL A 465 -6.67 11.64 1.10
N PRO A 466 -7.74 11.90 1.87
CA PRO A 466 -7.77 13.02 2.81
C PRO A 466 -6.73 12.88 3.94
N LEU A 467 -6.63 11.72 4.56
CA LEU A 467 -5.70 11.52 5.68
C LEU A 467 -4.24 11.70 5.26
N TYR A 468 -3.87 11.18 4.09
CA TYR A 468 -2.48 11.10 3.66
C TYR A 468 -2.06 12.22 2.69
N LEU A 469 -2.79 12.43 1.57
CA LEU A 469 -2.41 13.45 0.57
C LEU A 469 -2.84 14.87 0.99
N ARG A 470 -4.09 15.06 1.46
CA ARG A 470 -4.53 16.35 2.00
C ARG A 470 -3.81 16.68 3.31
N GLY A 471 -3.32 15.67 4.04
CA GLY A 471 -2.57 15.84 5.27
C GLY A 471 -3.46 16.11 6.50
N ASP A 472 -4.71 15.61 6.49
CA ASP A 472 -5.58 15.71 7.65
C ASP A 472 -4.96 15.05 8.87
N PHE A 473 -4.25 13.92 8.65
CA PHE A 473 -3.45 13.26 9.67
C PHE A 473 -1.99 13.74 9.57
N ARG A 474 -1.49 14.30 10.64
CA ARG A 474 -0.11 14.79 10.72
C ARG A 474 0.85 13.67 11.11
N ALA A 475 2.10 13.77 10.65
CA ALA A 475 3.18 12.89 11.06
C ALA A 475 3.31 12.83 12.58
N LEU A 476 3.57 11.63 13.11
CA LEU A 476 3.78 11.43 14.54
C LEU A 476 5.05 12.19 14.96
N PRO A 477 4.99 12.95 16.08
CA PRO A 477 6.08 13.88 16.41
C PRO A 477 7.32 13.18 16.96
N GLN A 478 7.15 12.05 17.65
CA GLN A 478 8.26 11.26 18.20
C GLN A 478 8.85 10.38 17.12
N LYS A 479 10.18 10.22 17.14
CA LYS A 479 10.92 9.32 16.25
C LYS A 479 11.68 8.27 17.06
N ILE A 480 11.65 7.03 16.61
CA ILE A 480 12.40 5.91 17.18
C ILE A 480 13.29 5.33 16.10
N SER A 481 14.55 5.19 16.38
CA SER A 481 15.54 4.54 15.52
C SER A 481 16.08 3.28 16.17
N LEU A 482 15.99 2.15 15.47
CA LEU A 482 16.72 0.93 15.82
C LEU A 482 18.09 0.98 15.14
N VAL A 483 19.12 1.22 15.92
CA VAL A 483 20.49 1.30 15.41
C VAL A 483 21.00 -0.12 15.13
N LEU A 484 21.40 -0.35 13.88
CA LEU A 484 22.04 -1.59 13.47
C LEU A 484 23.51 -1.56 13.90
N ASP A 485 23.73 -1.87 15.20
CA ASP A 485 25.05 -1.92 15.83
C ASP A 485 25.93 -3.03 15.22
N GLU A 486 27.22 -3.08 15.63
CA GLU A 486 28.18 -4.07 15.12
C GLU A 486 27.70 -5.51 15.33
N LYS A 487 26.99 -5.79 16.44
CA LYS A 487 26.46 -7.13 16.71
C LYS A 487 25.26 -7.46 15.80
N ALA A 488 24.38 -6.49 15.55
CA ALA A 488 23.27 -6.65 14.62
C ALA A 488 23.74 -6.89 13.18
N GLN A 489 24.91 -6.36 12.83
CA GLN A 489 25.53 -6.55 11.52
C GLN A 489 26.24 -7.92 11.39
N ARG A 490 26.43 -8.65 12.49
CA ARG A 490 26.97 -10.02 12.44
C ARG A 490 25.89 -11.01 12.00
N PRO A 491 26.23 -12.03 11.21
CA PRO A 491 25.25 -12.91 10.55
C PRO A 491 24.39 -13.76 11.45
N GLN A 492 24.89 -14.13 12.61
CA GLN A 492 24.09 -14.89 13.58
C GLN A 492 22.93 -14.04 14.13
N SER A 493 23.04 -12.74 14.04
CA SER A 493 22.02 -11.75 14.36
C SER A 493 21.35 -11.10 13.15
N ALA A 494 21.78 -11.39 11.93
CA ALA A 494 21.46 -10.67 10.71
C ALA A 494 20.05 -10.88 10.13
N GLN A 495 19.12 -11.45 10.90
CA GLN A 495 17.74 -11.64 10.42
C GLN A 495 16.81 -10.57 10.95
N MET A 496 16.76 -9.43 10.27
CA MET A 496 15.93 -8.30 10.66
C MET A 496 14.48 -8.65 11.05
N PRO A 497 13.74 -9.53 10.36
CA PRO A 497 12.38 -9.85 10.76
C PRO A 497 12.25 -10.55 12.12
N ALA A 498 13.32 -11.20 12.60
CA ALA A 498 13.32 -11.90 13.88
C ALA A 498 13.78 -11.02 15.06
N PHE A 499 14.31 -9.83 14.77
CA PHE A 499 14.95 -8.98 15.78
C PHE A 499 14.15 -7.76 16.22
N PHE A 500 12.93 -7.58 15.72
CA PHE A 500 12.11 -6.47 16.19
C PHE A 500 11.55 -6.79 17.57
N PRO A 501 11.70 -5.89 18.55
CA PRO A 501 11.17 -6.10 19.90
C PRO A 501 9.65 -6.29 19.86
N GLU A 502 9.11 -7.00 20.86
CA GLU A 502 7.67 -7.28 20.93
C GLU A 502 6.82 -6.02 20.99
N TRP A 503 7.31 -4.95 21.61
CA TRP A 503 6.62 -3.66 21.69
C TRP A 503 6.48 -2.91 20.33
N ARG A 504 7.09 -3.40 19.26
CA ARG A 504 7.01 -2.78 17.92
C ARG A 504 5.57 -2.58 17.43
N ALA A 505 4.67 -3.49 17.81
CA ALA A 505 3.28 -3.41 17.40
C ALA A 505 2.56 -2.17 17.95
N GLU A 506 2.96 -1.66 19.12
CA GLU A 506 2.45 -0.42 19.71
C GLU A 506 3.20 0.80 19.21
N ALA A 507 4.52 0.71 19.04
CA ALA A 507 5.40 1.83 18.70
C ALA A 507 4.96 2.54 17.40
N VAL A 508 4.59 1.79 16.38
CA VAL A 508 4.22 2.33 15.06
C VAL A 508 2.97 3.23 15.09
N TRP A 509 2.15 3.12 16.15
CA TRP A 509 0.95 3.95 16.33
C TRP A 509 1.23 5.20 17.17
N ARG A 510 2.41 5.33 17.76
CA ARG A 510 2.77 6.40 18.69
C ARG A 510 3.95 7.23 18.22
N ALA A 511 4.85 6.64 17.41
CA ALA A 511 6.05 7.26 16.90
C ALA A 511 6.30 6.89 15.44
N GLN A 512 7.00 7.75 14.72
CA GLN A 512 7.66 7.36 13.47
C GLN A 512 8.78 6.39 13.82
N VAL A 513 8.93 5.32 13.06
CA VAL A 513 9.92 4.28 13.33
C VAL A 513 10.82 4.03 12.14
N GLY A 514 12.03 3.54 12.37
CA GLY A 514 12.95 3.19 11.29
C GLY A 514 14.23 2.59 11.86
N VAL A 515 15.15 2.27 10.96
CA VAL A 515 16.49 1.77 11.28
C VAL A 515 17.55 2.74 10.82
N ASP A 516 18.70 2.70 11.49
CA ASP A 516 19.86 3.53 11.20
C ASP A 516 21.15 2.77 11.48
N PHE A 517 22.28 3.39 11.15
CA PHE A 517 23.59 2.90 11.49
C PHE A 517 24.29 3.88 12.45
N PRO A 518 25.25 3.42 13.29
CA PRO A 518 25.90 4.28 14.28
C PRO A 518 26.51 5.56 13.69
N GLU A 519 26.98 5.51 12.45
CA GLU A 519 27.61 6.64 11.77
C GLU A 519 26.61 7.61 11.08
N THR A 520 25.34 7.26 11.00
CA THR A 520 24.31 8.05 10.31
C THR A 520 23.05 8.25 11.15
N PRO A 521 23.14 8.72 12.39
CA PRO A 521 21.99 8.81 13.29
C PRO A 521 20.95 9.80 12.76
N GLU A 522 19.68 9.40 12.78
CA GLU A 522 18.56 10.30 12.45
C GLU A 522 18.44 11.42 13.48
N PRO A 523 18.49 12.70 13.06
CA PRO A 523 18.40 13.81 14.00
C PRO A 523 17.06 13.82 14.77
N GLY A 524 17.16 13.91 16.10
CA GLY A 524 16.00 13.98 16.99
C GLY A 524 15.26 12.67 17.19
N ALA A 525 15.78 11.55 16.68
CA ALA A 525 15.24 10.22 17.00
C ALA A 525 15.80 9.71 18.33
N GLU A 526 14.96 9.03 19.11
CA GLU A 526 15.41 8.24 20.25
C GLU A 526 16.01 6.93 19.70
N ALA A 527 17.32 6.76 19.90
CA ALA A 527 18.08 5.68 19.32
C ALA A 527 18.23 4.50 20.31
N PHE A 528 17.96 3.30 19.82
CA PHE A 528 18.14 2.06 20.58
C PHE A 528 19.05 1.12 19.78
N GLU A 529 20.11 0.62 20.42
CA GLU A 529 20.89 -0.46 19.81
C GLU A 529 20.01 -1.71 19.67
N LEU A 530 19.86 -2.21 18.46
CA LEU A 530 18.94 -3.33 18.16
C LEU A 530 19.21 -4.54 19.08
N THR A 531 20.47 -4.87 19.31
CA THR A 531 20.84 -6.01 20.14
C THR A 531 20.63 -5.80 21.64
N ALA A 532 20.50 -4.55 22.11
CA ALA A 532 20.26 -4.22 23.51
C ALA A 532 18.77 -4.24 23.87
N VAL A 533 17.88 -3.91 22.91
CA VAL A 533 16.42 -3.74 23.20
C VAL A 533 15.58 -5.01 23.00
N MET A 534 16.21 -6.14 22.65
CA MET A 534 15.44 -7.38 22.42
C MET A 534 14.69 -7.85 23.67
N ASP A 535 15.28 -7.64 24.84
CA ASP A 535 14.73 -8.06 26.14
C ASP A 535 14.23 -6.87 26.99
N ASP A 536 14.36 -5.63 26.51
CA ASP A 536 13.99 -4.44 27.24
C ASP A 536 12.48 -4.13 27.13
N PRO A 537 11.88 -3.52 28.18
CA PRO A 537 10.51 -3.01 28.09
C PRO A 537 10.41 -1.90 27.04
N ALA A 538 9.22 -1.73 26.51
CA ALA A 538 8.93 -0.63 25.58
C ALA A 538 9.38 0.72 26.16
N PRO A 539 10.01 1.60 25.36
CA PRO A 539 10.29 2.96 25.80
C PRO A 539 9.00 3.70 26.14
N PRO A 540 9.04 4.69 27.02
CA PRO A 540 7.86 5.50 27.34
C PRO A 540 7.45 6.31 26.09
N LEU A 541 6.45 5.83 25.37
CA LEU A 541 5.92 6.47 24.17
C LEU A 541 4.77 7.41 24.55
N ALA A 542 5.00 8.71 24.45
CA ALA A 542 3.97 9.70 24.62
C ALA A 542 3.01 9.71 23.44
N LEU A 543 1.71 9.74 23.71
CA LEU A 543 0.74 10.06 22.67
C LEU A 543 0.75 11.58 22.43
N PRO A 544 0.61 12.02 21.15
CA PRO A 544 0.33 13.43 20.87
C PRO A 544 -0.96 13.85 21.59
N GLU A 545 -0.99 15.07 22.12
CA GLU A 545 -2.21 15.63 22.75
C GLU A 545 -2.75 16.79 21.90
N PRO A 546 -3.99 16.71 21.43
CA PRO A 546 -4.89 15.55 21.47
C PRO A 546 -4.44 14.44 20.54
N PRO A 547 -4.71 13.15 20.85
CA PRO A 547 -4.31 12.02 20.03
C PRO A 547 -5.11 12.01 18.72
N GLN A 548 -4.41 11.93 17.57
CA GLN A 548 -5.03 11.83 16.25
C GLN A 548 -5.59 10.43 15.98
N MET A 549 -5.21 9.45 16.77
CA MET A 549 -5.75 8.09 16.70
C MET A 549 -5.70 7.38 18.05
N ARG A 550 -6.56 6.41 18.19
CA ARG A 550 -6.58 5.45 19.31
C ARG A 550 -6.62 4.04 18.74
N VAL A 551 -5.73 3.20 19.21
CA VAL A 551 -5.64 1.78 18.82
C VAL A 551 -5.75 0.94 20.08
N ASP A 552 -6.68 0.00 20.09
CA ASP A 552 -6.80 -1.03 21.11
C ASP A 552 -6.48 -2.39 20.49
N LEU A 553 -5.25 -2.84 20.71
CA LEU A 553 -4.77 -4.11 20.19
C LEU A 553 -5.40 -5.31 20.88
N ALA A 554 -5.96 -5.14 22.09
CA ALA A 554 -6.66 -6.22 22.80
C ALA A 554 -8.08 -6.42 22.28
N ALA A 555 -8.78 -5.31 22.00
CA ALA A 555 -10.13 -5.32 21.42
C ALA A 555 -10.12 -5.44 19.88
N GLY A 556 -8.97 -5.20 19.23
CA GLY A 556 -8.87 -5.14 17.77
C GLY A 556 -9.68 -3.97 17.18
N THR A 557 -9.71 -2.85 17.87
CA THR A 557 -10.43 -1.65 17.44
C THR A 557 -9.47 -0.49 17.18
N PHE A 558 -9.97 0.47 16.39
CA PHE A 558 -9.16 1.58 15.93
C PHE A 558 -10.06 2.78 15.64
N ALA A 559 -9.61 3.97 15.99
CA ALA A 559 -10.27 5.22 15.67
C ALA A 559 -9.27 6.31 15.27
N VAL A 560 -9.61 7.07 14.24
CA VAL A 560 -8.90 8.27 13.78
C VAL A 560 -9.70 9.50 14.16
N ASP A 561 -9.01 10.50 14.69
CA ASP A 561 -9.62 11.73 15.19
C ASP A 561 -8.82 12.94 14.69
N THR A 562 -9.21 13.47 13.53
CA THR A 562 -8.66 14.72 12.99
C THR A 562 -9.79 15.74 12.77
N PRO A 563 -9.49 17.02 12.68
CA PRO A 563 -10.54 18.03 12.46
C PRO A 563 -11.35 17.85 11.18
N LEU A 564 -10.73 17.32 10.09
CA LEU A 564 -11.36 17.20 8.78
C LEU A 564 -11.83 15.78 8.43
N THR A 565 -11.18 14.78 9.00
CA THR A 565 -11.54 13.37 8.78
C THR A 565 -11.50 12.63 10.12
N CYS A 566 -12.60 11.97 10.48
CA CYS A 566 -12.67 11.12 11.64
C CYS A 566 -13.40 9.82 11.32
N GLY A 567 -13.17 8.79 12.13
CA GLY A 567 -13.79 7.49 11.91
C GLY A 567 -13.12 6.40 12.70
N GLY A 568 -13.57 5.17 12.49
CA GLY A 568 -13.00 4.04 13.18
C GLY A 568 -13.53 2.71 12.66
N PHE A 569 -13.08 1.69 13.33
CA PHE A 569 -13.42 0.31 13.03
C PHE A 569 -13.72 -0.45 14.32
N ALA A 570 -14.80 -1.22 14.31
CA ALA A 570 -15.16 -2.11 15.40
C ALA A 570 -15.98 -3.31 14.91
N THR A 571 -15.97 -4.38 15.69
CA THR A 571 -16.81 -5.55 15.44
C THR A 571 -18.24 -5.33 15.94
N ASN A 572 -18.39 -4.63 17.05
CA ASN A 572 -19.66 -4.27 17.68
C ASN A 572 -19.47 -3.02 18.55
N GLY A 573 -20.55 -2.54 19.18
CA GLY A 573 -20.51 -1.42 20.11
C GLY A 573 -20.55 -0.06 19.41
N THR A 574 -19.78 0.89 19.92
CA THR A 574 -19.80 2.28 19.45
C THR A 574 -18.41 2.75 19.08
N ILE A 575 -18.28 3.31 17.89
CA ILE A 575 -17.10 4.03 17.43
C ILE A 575 -17.31 5.50 17.82
N CYS A 576 -16.42 6.03 18.65
CA CYS A 576 -16.39 7.45 19.01
C CYS A 576 -15.11 8.07 18.51
N SER A 577 -15.22 9.10 17.67
CA SER A 577 -14.06 9.75 17.06
C SER A 577 -14.40 11.18 16.66
N GLY A 578 -13.81 12.16 17.35
CA GLY A 578 -14.00 13.57 17.08
C GLY A 578 -15.47 14.00 16.98
N ALA A 579 -15.84 14.49 15.80
CA ALA A 579 -17.22 14.91 15.51
C ALA A 579 -18.18 13.73 15.27
N LEU A 580 -17.68 12.47 15.14
CA LEU A 580 -18.48 11.30 14.78
C LEU A 580 -18.71 10.37 15.97
N THR A 581 -19.96 10.00 16.17
CA THR A 581 -20.34 8.83 16.97
C THR A 581 -21.13 7.88 16.09
N ALA A 582 -20.70 6.61 16.01
CA ALA A 582 -21.33 5.59 15.20
C ALA A 582 -21.63 4.34 16.04
N ARG A 583 -22.91 4.09 16.36
CA ARG A 583 -23.36 2.92 17.13
C ARG A 583 -23.74 1.79 16.19
N ILE A 584 -23.01 0.69 16.24
CA ILE A 584 -23.28 -0.50 15.43
C ILE A 584 -24.53 -1.19 15.98
N VAL A 585 -25.59 -1.23 15.20
CA VAL A 585 -26.84 -1.91 15.53
C VAL A 585 -26.75 -3.38 15.11
N ARG A 586 -26.22 -3.65 13.88
CA ARG A 586 -26.01 -4.99 13.35
C ARG A 586 -25.00 -4.97 12.19
N GLY A 587 -24.47 -6.15 11.82
CA GLY A 587 -23.65 -6.30 10.61
C GLY A 587 -22.16 -5.98 10.77
N GLY A 588 -21.63 -5.96 12.01
CA GLY A 588 -20.18 -5.85 12.21
C GLY A 588 -19.42 -7.14 11.77
N PRO A 589 -18.12 -7.07 11.49
CA PRO A 589 -17.23 -5.91 11.57
C PRO A 589 -17.57 -4.79 10.56
N THR A 590 -17.36 -3.56 10.96
CA THR A 590 -17.64 -2.41 10.11
C THR A 590 -16.66 -1.25 10.34
N ALA A 591 -16.35 -0.51 9.27
CA ALA A 591 -15.66 0.76 9.34
C ALA A 591 -16.62 1.89 9.01
N VAL A 592 -16.56 2.97 9.79
CA VAL A 592 -17.35 4.18 9.56
C VAL A 592 -16.42 5.37 9.58
N ALA A 593 -16.56 6.26 8.60
CA ALA A 593 -15.79 7.49 8.56
C ALA A 593 -16.64 8.67 8.10
N ALA A 594 -16.28 9.86 8.56
CA ALA A 594 -16.80 11.14 8.11
C ALA A 594 -15.62 12.00 7.62
N THR A 595 -15.74 12.57 6.42
CA THR A 595 -14.71 13.37 5.77
C THR A 595 -15.31 14.67 5.27
N SER A 596 -14.72 15.80 5.63
CA SER A 596 -15.06 17.13 5.10
C SER A 596 -14.67 17.23 3.62
N LEU A 597 -15.58 17.67 2.76
CA LEU A 597 -15.35 17.83 1.34
C LEU A 597 -15.03 19.29 0.94
N ASP A 598 -15.25 20.25 1.80
CA ASP A 598 -15.02 21.68 1.56
C ASP A 598 -13.75 22.23 2.26
N GLY A 599 -12.94 21.33 2.86
CA GLY A 599 -11.68 21.69 3.51
C GLY A 599 -11.82 22.40 4.86
N ARG A 600 -13.04 22.53 5.40
CA ARG A 600 -13.30 23.06 6.75
C ARG A 600 -13.32 21.94 7.77
N ALA A 601 -13.12 22.27 9.03
CA ALA A 601 -13.31 21.29 10.09
C ALA A 601 -14.73 20.70 10.03
N LEU A 602 -14.89 19.41 10.35
CA LEU A 602 -16.20 18.71 10.27
C LEU A 602 -17.32 19.47 10.99
N ALA A 603 -17.01 20.11 12.12
CA ALA A 603 -17.98 20.92 12.86
C ALA A 603 -18.44 22.19 12.09
N GLU A 604 -17.70 22.64 11.09
CA GLU A 604 -17.94 23.86 10.31
C GLU A 604 -18.23 23.56 8.83
N SER A 605 -18.00 22.30 8.40
CA SER A 605 -18.14 21.89 7.01
C SER A 605 -19.61 21.90 6.59
N ALA A 606 -19.87 22.47 5.42
CA ALA A 606 -21.19 22.46 4.79
C ALA A 606 -21.41 21.23 3.91
N ARG A 607 -20.39 20.38 3.71
CA ARG A 607 -20.47 19.20 2.86
C ARG A 607 -19.57 18.10 3.40
N ILE A 608 -20.14 16.99 3.83
CA ILE A 608 -19.44 15.87 4.47
C ILE A 608 -19.80 14.58 3.77
N LEU A 609 -18.78 13.77 3.46
CA LEU A 609 -18.95 12.38 3.04
C LEU A 609 -18.93 11.48 4.26
N VAL A 610 -19.92 10.61 4.40
CA VAL A 610 -19.94 9.53 5.41
C VAL A 610 -19.88 8.19 4.69
N THR A 611 -18.98 7.30 5.10
CA THR A 611 -18.89 5.92 4.59
C THR A 611 -19.23 4.91 5.68
N HIS A 612 -19.96 3.86 5.31
CA HIS A 612 -20.30 2.71 6.16
C HIS A 612 -19.92 1.43 5.42
N LEU A 613 -18.77 0.84 5.75
CA LEU A 613 -18.17 -0.26 5.03
C LEU A 613 -18.22 -1.54 5.87
N THR A 614 -18.87 -2.57 5.35
CA THR A 614 -18.98 -3.91 5.96
C THR A 614 -18.07 -4.91 5.22
N ASP A 615 -18.61 -5.68 4.28
CA ASP A 615 -17.90 -6.65 3.46
C ASP A 615 -18.56 -6.76 2.08
N ALA A 616 -17.81 -7.17 1.06
CA ALA A 616 -18.34 -7.44 -0.27
C ALA A 616 -17.80 -8.76 -0.82
N GLN A 617 -18.66 -9.55 -1.40
CA GLN A 617 -18.34 -10.87 -1.95
C GLN A 617 -19.09 -11.09 -3.27
N ALA A 618 -18.65 -12.04 -4.08
CA ALA A 618 -19.38 -12.48 -5.26
C ALA A 618 -20.50 -13.45 -4.86
N GLU A 619 -21.61 -13.40 -5.59
CA GLU A 619 -22.68 -14.42 -5.51
C GLU A 619 -22.11 -15.80 -5.82
N GLY A 620 -22.52 -16.82 -5.08
CA GLY A 620 -22.07 -18.20 -5.27
C GLY A 620 -20.61 -18.45 -4.86
N ARG A 621 -19.89 -17.51 -4.22
CA ARG A 621 -18.55 -17.74 -3.68
C ARG A 621 -18.58 -18.82 -2.62
N ILE A 622 -17.62 -19.78 -2.71
CA ILE A 622 -17.60 -20.94 -1.81
C ILE A 622 -16.32 -20.93 -0.98
N PHE A 623 -16.50 -21.01 0.33
CA PHE A 623 -15.43 -21.28 1.29
C PHE A 623 -15.59 -22.67 1.89
N GLN A 624 -14.51 -23.22 2.43
CA GLN A 624 -14.53 -24.52 3.08
C GLN A 624 -15.51 -24.56 4.27
N ASP A 625 -15.59 -23.46 5.01
CA ASP A 625 -16.45 -23.29 6.18
C ASP A 625 -16.71 -21.77 6.47
N GLU A 626 -17.48 -21.46 7.51
CA GLU A 626 -17.84 -20.10 7.92
C GLU A 626 -16.64 -19.26 8.39
N THR A 627 -15.51 -19.86 8.74
CA THR A 627 -14.28 -19.11 9.08
C THR A 627 -13.68 -18.40 7.88
N ARG A 628 -14.05 -18.82 6.66
CA ARG A 628 -13.62 -18.26 5.38
C ARG A 628 -12.10 -18.27 5.18
N LYS A 629 -11.40 -19.16 5.88
CA LYS A 629 -9.93 -19.29 5.78
C LYS A 629 -9.46 -20.03 4.54
N ARG A 630 -10.37 -20.69 3.81
CA ARG A 630 -10.04 -21.41 2.59
C ARG A 630 -11.07 -21.17 1.52
N LEU A 631 -10.65 -20.51 0.45
CA LEU A 631 -11.45 -20.23 -0.73
C LEU A 631 -11.41 -21.45 -1.67
N LEU A 632 -12.59 -21.93 -2.06
CA LEU A 632 -12.80 -23.06 -2.96
C LEU A 632 -13.29 -22.64 -4.35
N ASP A 633 -14.11 -21.60 -4.41
CA ASP A 633 -14.67 -21.06 -5.65
C ASP A 633 -14.81 -19.53 -5.58
N TRP A 634 -14.55 -18.83 -6.67
CA TRP A 634 -14.63 -17.38 -6.74
C TRP A 634 -16.05 -16.84 -6.73
N GLY A 635 -17.03 -17.65 -7.10
CA GLY A 635 -18.39 -17.19 -7.38
C GLY A 635 -18.48 -16.46 -8.72
N HIS A 636 -19.50 -15.64 -8.86
CA HIS A 636 -19.81 -14.89 -10.08
C HIS A 636 -20.54 -13.58 -9.75
N GLN A 637 -20.80 -12.75 -10.77
CA GLN A 637 -21.67 -11.59 -10.60
C GLN A 637 -23.12 -12.03 -10.26
N PRO A 638 -23.86 -11.26 -9.48
CA PRO A 638 -23.56 -9.92 -8.99
C PRO A 638 -22.63 -9.90 -7.77
N ILE A 639 -22.12 -8.71 -7.44
CA ILE A 639 -21.47 -8.45 -6.16
C ILE A 639 -22.55 -8.26 -5.10
N LEU A 640 -22.32 -8.88 -3.94
CA LEU A 640 -23.14 -8.76 -2.75
C LEU A 640 -22.37 -8.01 -1.67
N VAL A 641 -23.05 -7.12 -0.95
CA VAL A 641 -22.53 -6.44 0.22
C VAL A 641 -23.19 -7.01 1.47
N ARG A 642 -22.42 -7.24 2.52
CA ARG A 642 -22.94 -7.72 3.77
C ARG A 642 -23.85 -6.68 4.41
N ASP A 643 -25.07 -7.10 4.77
CA ASP A 643 -26.05 -6.22 5.37
C ASP A 643 -25.58 -5.71 6.75
N GLY A 644 -25.93 -4.47 7.06
CA GLY A 644 -25.53 -3.80 8.28
C GLY A 644 -26.30 -2.52 8.54
N GLU A 645 -26.32 -2.11 9.81
CA GLU A 645 -26.99 -0.91 10.26
C GLU A 645 -26.20 -0.21 11.35
N VAL A 646 -26.00 1.10 11.20
CA VAL A 646 -25.26 1.95 12.14
C VAL A 646 -26.04 3.24 12.37
N GLU A 647 -26.24 3.59 13.62
CA GLU A 647 -26.75 4.91 14.00
C GLU A 647 -25.59 5.90 14.02
N ILE A 648 -25.67 6.91 13.17
CA ILE A 648 -24.67 7.96 13.01
C ILE A 648 -25.14 9.22 13.74
N SER A 649 -24.23 9.84 14.49
CA SER A 649 -24.37 11.16 15.07
C SER A 649 -23.16 12.01 14.73
N LEU A 650 -23.36 13.18 14.13
CA LEU A 650 -22.34 14.13 13.72
C LEU A 650 -22.52 15.45 14.46
N ASN A 651 -21.50 15.91 15.16
CA ASN A 651 -21.45 17.24 15.73
C ASN A 651 -21.02 18.24 14.64
N ILE A 652 -21.99 18.98 14.07
CA ILE A 652 -21.80 19.82 12.88
C ILE A 652 -21.99 21.33 13.15
N VAL A 653 -22.31 21.70 14.37
CA VAL A 653 -22.43 23.11 14.78
C VAL A 653 -21.31 23.40 15.75
N ALA A 654 -20.35 24.24 15.35
CA ALA A 654 -19.41 24.82 16.29
C ALA A 654 -20.21 25.54 17.39
N ASN A 655 -19.91 25.26 18.65
CA ASN A 655 -20.42 26.06 19.76
C ASN A 655 -20.10 27.52 19.44
N VAL A 656 -21.12 28.26 19.02
CA VAL A 656 -21.06 29.73 19.09
C VAL A 656 -21.06 30.04 20.59
N GLN A 657 -19.89 30.01 21.21
CA GLN A 657 -19.70 30.69 22.48
C GLN A 657 -20.12 32.13 22.23
N MET A 658 -21.29 32.50 22.69
CA MET A 658 -21.65 33.88 22.86
C MET A 658 -20.53 34.50 23.69
N LEU A 659 -19.64 35.26 23.03
CA LEU A 659 -18.73 36.14 23.74
C LEU A 659 -19.59 37.01 24.65
N PRO A 660 -19.30 37.12 25.94
CA PRO A 660 -20.03 38.04 26.80
C PRO A 660 -19.87 39.43 26.21
N VAL A 661 -21.01 40.02 25.85
CA VAL A 661 -21.06 41.43 25.42
C VAL A 661 -20.60 42.25 26.60
N ALA A 662 -19.34 42.69 26.58
CA ALA A 662 -18.87 43.72 27.47
C ALA A 662 -19.60 45.00 27.07
N SER A 663 -20.47 45.47 27.97
CA SER A 663 -21.12 46.75 27.84
C SER A 663 -20.11 47.90 27.78
N SER A 664 -19.89 48.47 26.60
CA SER A 664 -19.39 49.84 26.48
C SER A 664 -19.98 50.49 25.24
N GLN A 665 -20.65 51.56 25.46
CA GLN A 665 -21.30 52.49 24.54
C GLN A 665 -20.42 52.87 23.34
N PHE A 666 -20.91 52.59 22.13
CA PHE A 666 -20.66 53.43 20.95
C PHE A 666 -21.88 53.27 20.01
N GLN A 667 -22.67 54.36 19.89
CA GLN A 667 -23.65 54.52 18.82
C GLN A 667 -22.89 54.84 17.51
N ILE A 668 -23.05 54.02 16.49
CA ILE A 668 -22.83 54.42 15.12
C ILE A 668 -23.92 53.73 14.26
N GLY A 669 -24.55 54.53 13.48
CA GLY A 669 -25.49 54.45 12.40
C GLY A 669 -26.00 53.09 11.90
N ASN A 670 -27.30 53.03 11.73
CA ASN A 670 -28.04 52.03 10.96
C ASN A 670 -27.46 51.83 9.58
N SER A 671 -26.87 50.68 9.30
CA SER A 671 -26.92 50.05 8.01
C SER A 671 -27.44 48.62 8.28
N ASP A 672 -28.66 48.35 7.83
CA ASP A 672 -29.30 47.05 7.82
C ASP A 672 -28.47 46.05 7.00
N LEU A 673 -27.56 45.38 7.66
CA LEU A 673 -27.07 44.10 7.18
C LEU A 673 -28.04 43.08 7.78
N ASP A 674 -29.02 42.72 6.96
CA ASP A 674 -29.90 41.58 7.17
C ASP A 674 -29.01 40.30 7.07
N ILE A 675 -28.39 39.91 8.19
CA ILE A 675 -27.81 38.58 8.35
C ILE A 675 -28.99 37.64 8.45
N GLY A 676 -29.45 37.12 7.32
CA GLY A 676 -30.57 36.22 7.21
C GLY A 676 -30.42 35.08 8.22
N ASN A 677 -31.21 35.16 9.29
CA ASN A 677 -31.43 34.07 10.25
C ASN A 677 -32.27 32.98 9.58
N ASN A 678 -31.81 32.37 8.49
CA ASN A 678 -32.42 31.16 7.98
C ASN A 678 -31.71 29.97 8.67
N PRO A 679 -32.46 29.10 9.36
CA PRO A 679 -31.84 27.92 9.98
C PRO A 679 -31.26 27.01 8.91
N ALA A 680 -30.00 26.58 9.08
CA ALA A 680 -29.32 25.66 8.17
C ALA A 680 -30.23 24.48 7.81
N GLU A 681 -30.40 24.22 6.51
CA GLU A 681 -31.23 23.12 6.00
C GLU A 681 -30.36 21.92 5.68
N TRP A 682 -30.05 21.13 6.70
CA TRP A 682 -29.28 19.93 6.56
C TRP A 682 -30.05 18.79 5.94
N ARG A 683 -29.46 18.15 4.93
CA ARG A 683 -29.99 16.96 4.29
C ARG A 683 -28.93 15.85 4.21
N VAL A 684 -29.41 14.62 4.28
CA VAL A 684 -28.58 13.42 4.10
C VAL A 684 -29.06 12.69 2.84
N TYR A 685 -28.14 12.43 1.92
CA TYR A 685 -28.41 11.68 0.70
C TYR A 685 -27.71 10.34 0.72
N ALA A 686 -28.41 9.26 0.41
CA ALA A 686 -27.81 7.98 0.06
C ALA A 686 -27.14 8.09 -1.30
N LEU A 687 -25.93 7.55 -1.44
CA LEU A 687 -25.14 7.62 -2.68
C LEU A 687 -25.01 6.25 -3.34
N GLY A 688 -25.06 6.23 -4.66
CA GLY A 688 -24.53 5.14 -5.48
C GLY A 688 -23.01 5.07 -5.38
N THR A 689 -22.42 3.96 -5.85
CA THR A 689 -20.97 3.78 -5.87
C THR A 689 -20.24 4.75 -6.81
N ASP A 690 -20.98 5.40 -7.72
CA ASP A 690 -20.53 6.47 -8.61
C ASP A 690 -20.68 7.88 -8.01
N GLY A 691 -21.23 8.00 -6.79
CA GLY A 691 -21.48 9.26 -6.13
C GLY A 691 -22.80 9.95 -6.49
N LYS A 692 -23.63 9.33 -7.33
CA LYS A 692 -24.97 9.85 -7.64
C LYS A 692 -25.86 9.78 -6.40
N ARG A 693 -26.60 10.85 -6.13
CA ARG A 693 -27.63 10.86 -5.08
C ARG A 693 -28.80 9.99 -5.49
N GLU A 694 -29.07 8.92 -4.73
CA GLU A 694 -30.14 7.96 -5.00
C GLU A 694 -31.42 8.30 -4.26
N GLY A 695 -31.33 9.00 -3.12
CA GLY A 695 -32.48 9.43 -2.35
C GLY A 695 -32.14 10.10 -1.02
N ILE A 696 -33.13 10.70 -0.41
CA ILE A 696 -33.00 11.37 0.89
C ILE A 696 -33.13 10.33 2.02
N VAL A 697 -32.25 10.43 3.00
CA VAL A 697 -32.28 9.64 4.23
C VAL A 697 -32.88 10.50 5.34
N GLU A 698 -33.82 9.94 6.07
CA GLU A 698 -34.40 10.61 7.23
C GLU A 698 -33.31 10.95 8.26
N SER A 699 -33.26 12.23 8.64
CA SER A 699 -32.28 12.73 9.60
C SER A 699 -32.89 13.73 10.53
N ARG A 700 -32.31 13.90 11.73
CA ARG A 700 -32.75 14.84 12.75
C ARG A 700 -31.55 15.67 13.21
N LEU A 701 -31.77 16.98 13.25
CA LEU A 701 -30.84 17.93 13.86
C LEU A 701 -31.38 18.33 15.25
N ASP A 702 -30.60 18.11 16.29
CA ASP A 702 -30.93 18.46 17.66
C ASP A 702 -29.69 18.98 18.40
N GLY A 703 -29.76 20.24 18.90
CA GLY A 703 -28.67 20.84 19.65
C GLY A 703 -27.31 20.88 18.93
N GLY A 704 -27.29 20.94 17.61
CA GLY A 704 -26.05 20.93 16.79
C GLY A 704 -25.52 19.53 16.50
N CYS A 705 -26.27 18.50 16.84
CA CYS A 705 -25.95 17.11 16.48
C CYS A 705 -26.92 16.61 15.40
N LEU A 706 -26.41 16.30 14.22
CA LEU A 706 -27.17 15.66 13.16
C LEU A 706 -27.12 14.14 13.32
N SER A 707 -28.31 13.51 13.38
CA SER A 707 -28.42 12.07 13.53
C SER A 707 -29.19 11.44 12.38
N PHE A 708 -28.74 10.28 11.91
CA PHE A 708 -29.42 9.44 10.93
C PHE A 708 -28.99 7.98 11.06
N THR A 709 -29.72 7.08 10.40
CA THR A 709 -29.36 5.66 10.38
C THR A 709 -28.80 5.29 9.01
N ALA A 710 -27.52 4.89 8.98
CA ALA A 710 -26.86 4.34 7.79
C ALA A 710 -27.19 2.85 7.68
N ARG A 711 -27.87 2.45 6.59
CA ARG A 711 -28.30 1.06 6.32
C ARG A 711 -27.70 0.61 5.00
N ILE A 712 -27.01 -0.54 5.02
CA ILE A 712 -26.59 -1.19 3.75
C ILE A 712 -27.82 -1.52 2.92
N ARG A 713 -28.83 -2.21 3.50
CA ARG A 713 -30.11 -2.47 2.85
C ARG A 713 -31.04 -1.27 3.04
N GLY A 714 -30.98 -0.32 2.13
CA GLY A 714 -31.80 0.89 2.15
C GLY A 714 -33.01 0.81 1.21
N PRO A 715 -33.92 1.79 1.28
CA PRO A 715 -35.06 1.89 0.37
C PRO A 715 -34.68 2.19 -1.09
N HIS A 716 -33.43 2.64 -1.30
CA HIS A 716 -32.86 3.00 -2.62
C HIS A 716 -31.86 1.94 -3.12
N GLY A 717 -31.86 0.73 -2.55
CA GLY A 717 -30.89 -0.32 -2.86
C GLY A 717 -29.76 -0.41 -1.83
N ALA A 718 -28.69 -1.14 -2.14
CA ALA A 718 -27.53 -1.23 -1.27
C ALA A 718 -26.74 0.08 -1.28
N CYS A 719 -26.49 0.62 -0.08
CA CYS A 719 -25.82 1.91 0.12
C CYS A 719 -24.68 1.79 1.14
N MET A 720 -23.52 2.30 0.79
CA MET A 720 -22.34 2.33 1.67
C MET A 720 -21.76 3.73 1.87
N ALA A 721 -22.31 4.73 1.21
CA ALA A 721 -21.85 6.11 1.27
C ALA A 721 -23.02 7.09 1.35
N TYR A 722 -22.83 8.17 2.07
CA TYR A 722 -23.84 9.19 2.33
C TYR A 722 -23.19 10.57 2.16
N GLU A 723 -23.91 11.50 1.53
CA GLU A 723 -23.55 12.91 1.50
C GLU A 723 -24.43 13.67 2.49
N VAL A 724 -23.79 14.34 3.44
CA VAL A 724 -24.42 15.25 4.40
C VAL A 724 -24.14 16.67 3.94
N VAL A 725 -25.16 17.46 3.69
CA VAL A 725 -25.02 18.80 3.09
C VAL A 725 -25.94 19.81 3.72
N ASP A 726 -25.40 21.03 3.96
CA ASP A 726 -26.17 22.24 4.24
C ASP A 726 -26.52 22.92 2.91
N GLU A 727 -27.76 22.68 2.45
CA GLU A 727 -28.23 23.17 1.13
C GLU A 727 -28.24 24.70 1.01
N GLN A 728 -28.30 25.42 2.11
CA GLN A 728 -28.28 26.90 2.08
C GLN A 728 -26.87 27.46 1.87
N ARG A 729 -25.87 26.84 2.50
CA ARG A 729 -24.45 27.27 2.36
C ARG A 729 -23.84 26.87 1.03
N ARG A 730 -24.35 25.80 0.42
CA ARG A 730 -23.87 25.34 -0.90
C ARG A 730 -24.18 26.34 -2.02
N GLY A 731 -25.35 26.94 -2.04
CA GLY A 731 -25.76 27.90 -3.08
C GLY A 731 -24.91 29.18 -3.14
N SER A 732 -24.11 29.47 -2.09
CA SER A 732 -23.23 30.64 -2.05
C SER A 732 -21.80 30.37 -2.55
N VAL A 733 -21.44 29.11 -2.82
CA VAL A 733 -20.08 28.71 -3.23
C VAL A 733 -19.99 28.45 -4.75
N ASP A 734 -21.12 28.10 -5.39
CA ASP A 734 -21.15 27.81 -6.83
C ASP A 734 -21.26 29.09 -7.71
N ASP A 735 -21.45 30.28 -7.12
CA ASP A 735 -21.58 31.56 -7.82
C ASP A 735 -20.31 32.46 -7.73
N GLY A 736 -19.14 31.91 -7.34
CA GLY A 736 -17.89 32.65 -7.19
C GLY A 736 -16.75 32.19 -8.10
#